data_e1e4f1887639c80edfac42c9c51dd7b6
#
_entry.id   e1e4f1887639c80edfac42c9c51dd7b6
#
_cell.length_a   1.000
_cell.length_b   1.000
_cell.length_c   1.000
_cell.angle_alpha   90.00
_cell.angle_beta   90.00
_cell.angle_gamma   90.00
#
_symmetry.space_group_name_H-M   'P 1'
#
loop_
_entity.id
_entity.type
_entity.pdbx_description
1 polymer ?
#
loop_
_entity_poly.entity_id
_entity_poly.type
_entity_poly.pdbx_seq_one_letter_code
_entity_poly.pdbx_strand_id
1 'polypeptide(L)'
;MSRGYKKTYKKIKRVQRETEYRRKGFPKRTLYLVLGIVGGAVAAAIIAGNLLVANKKEETNIETDSNIQMGGVSRIPYIDMLTEHDTIYNRLTGYASKNFSKDDIGYTYAYLPSDRRQKIYISVTPDKIEKLSFQVRDPDNGVLVEENQVTEISEAGGKTVAVITVKDLINSGHIYNMQIKLDLKDQPAGILYNTRIADTQGDQIDREIRYINEFTGKVFNENETEFISKATYATDSAESSNYAYADINSATSLIMWKGMSAQMQENPVPSVIHSDKDTVVLTQSYPVTYKGPGEKEERVIVNEAFTLEREGAKDEEEEETTSVLREGEYGPKLTSYERKAYETLDARDLSITKERFCMGLQADEKVQCMSSETGQYICFVNGGNLWRVCSGTGTEKGGFVRLFSFEGDDGVKTDITELVDVNDEGKIKNVRGRNGIRILEVTDDGDVTFAVYGAFPAGKHEGESGIGIYRYYTKDKKLKEAVFIKASKNLEGMRKLVNECYLNDYGELYITTDSQLKKINIKNYTLETMTRKAVNDISSHSEDNSKYAYATQDYGGAGLASEITVYDCDTGESRAIREGDEGIYLIGYMGGDLVYGVAGVDEIERNTGGTKVYLKKIVIADKDGNEVKFYEKDGEYFSDVYIENATVAFTCYGKNDGGGFVKKDTNRLVAREEGEGGGCSLRFDASDIRRRVLYMDFTKGANDSTGEDAYLLDEYEYMDGNTVEI
;
A
#
# COMPACT_ATOMS: atom_id res chain seq x y z
N MET A 1 -75.34 -14.18 14.73
CA MET A 1 -74.46 -13.63 13.68
C MET A 1 -74.54 -12.10 13.54
N SER A 2 -74.81 -11.29 14.59
CA SER A 2 -74.98 -9.83 14.42
C SER A 2 -73.98 -8.94 15.23
N ARG A 3 -73.12 -9.52 16.02
CA ARG A 3 -72.09 -8.74 16.82
C ARG A 3 -70.73 -8.57 16.13
N GLY A 4 -70.43 -9.31 15.12
CA GLY A 4 -69.17 -9.21 14.37
C GLY A 4 -69.09 -8.05 13.38
N TYR A 5 -70.19 -7.75 12.73
CA TYR A 5 -70.26 -6.69 11.69
C TYR A 5 -70.15 -5.26 12.20
N LYS A 6 -70.60 -4.99 13.42
CA LYS A 6 -70.48 -3.65 14.00
C LYS A 6 -69.09 -3.21 14.44
N LYS A 7 -68.22 -4.15 14.78
CA LYS A 7 -66.80 -3.85 15.14
C LYS A 7 -65.94 -3.57 13.90
N THR A 8 -66.19 -4.27 12.81
CA THR A 8 -65.45 -4.07 11.55
C THR A 8 -65.78 -2.72 10.91
N TYR A 9 -67.06 -2.32 10.97
CA TYR A 9 -67.51 -1.03 10.42
C TYR A 9 -66.99 0.20 11.20
N LYS A 10 -66.79 0.08 12.52
CA LYS A 10 -66.16 1.14 13.33
C LYS A 10 -64.63 1.25 13.04
N LYS A 11 -63.96 0.15 12.72
CA LYS A 11 -62.54 0.15 12.40
C LYS A 11 -62.27 0.76 11.01
N ILE A 12 -63.16 0.49 10.05
CA ILE A 12 -63.07 1.07 8.69
C ILE A 12 -63.35 2.59 8.72
N LYS A 13 -64.33 3.07 9.52
CA LYS A 13 -64.56 4.52 9.68
C LYS A 13 -63.40 5.26 10.37
N ARG A 14 -62.65 4.59 11.24
CA ARG A 14 -61.50 5.19 11.93
C ARG A 14 -60.29 5.31 10.97
N VAL A 15 -60.05 4.31 10.12
CA VAL A 15 -59.02 4.35 9.10
C VAL A 15 -59.32 5.37 7.99
N GLN A 16 -60.59 5.51 7.60
CA GLN A 16 -60.98 6.53 6.62
C GLN A 16 -60.87 7.97 7.18
N ARG A 17 -61.12 8.20 8.49
CA ARG A 17 -60.91 9.52 9.09
C ARG A 17 -59.41 9.86 9.23
N GLU A 18 -58.53 8.90 9.46
CA GLU A 18 -57.08 9.13 9.50
C GLU A 18 -56.50 9.41 8.11
N THR A 19 -57.05 8.80 7.05
CA THR A 19 -56.65 9.07 5.66
C THR A 19 -57.18 10.40 5.11
N GLU A 20 -58.31 10.89 5.58
CA GLU A 20 -58.80 12.22 5.19
C GLU A 20 -58.02 13.37 5.86
N TYR A 21 -57.45 13.18 7.07
CA TYR A 21 -56.59 14.18 7.71
C TYR A 21 -55.23 14.33 7.01
N ARG A 22 -54.76 13.31 6.26
CA ARG A 22 -53.52 13.38 5.49
C ARG A 22 -53.64 14.11 4.14
N ARG A 23 -54.86 14.42 3.67
CA ARG A 23 -55.09 15.10 2.38
C ARG A 23 -55.24 16.61 2.46
N LYS A 24 -55.27 17.22 3.64
CA LYS A 24 -55.22 18.68 3.76
C LYS A 24 -53.77 19.09 3.96
N GLY A 25 -53.09 19.43 2.85
CA GLY A 25 -51.72 19.90 2.85
C GLY A 25 -51.56 21.14 3.73
N PHE A 26 -50.53 21.11 4.55
CA PHE A 26 -50.10 22.27 5.29
C PHE A 26 -49.80 23.43 4.33
N PRO A 27 -50.13 24.69 4.68
CA PRO A 27 -49.70 25.83 3.90
C PRO A 27 -48.19 25.82 3.75
N LYS A 28 -47.69 26.03 2.53
CA LYS A 28 -46.25 25.96 2.22
C LYS A 28 -45.38 26.73 3.22
N ARG A 29 -45.83 27.85 3.76
CA ARG A 29 -45.13 28.61 4.80
C ARG A 29 -44.93 27.85 6.11
N THR A 30 -45.89 27.04 6.53
CA THR A 30 -45.81 26.24 7.77
C THR A 30 -44.92 25.03 7.57
N LEU A 31 -44.86 24.45 6.35
CA LEU A 31 -43.95 23.36 6.00
C LEU A 31 -42.50 23.81 6.05
N TYR A 32 -42.19 25.00 5.50
CA TYR A 32 -40.83 25.55 5.56
C TYR A 32 -40.39 25.90 6.99
N LEU A 33 -41.32 26.33 7.84
CA LEU A 33 -41.04 26.66 9.25
C LEU A 33 -40.79 25.38 10.07
N VAL A 34 -41.53 24.30 9.81
CA VAL A 34 -41.31 23.00 10.47
C VAL A 34 -40.04 22.33 9.95
N LEU A 35 -39.73 22.36 8.64
CA LEU A 35 -38.50 21.85 8.08
C LEU A 35 -37.30 22.67 8.57
N GLY A 36 -37.41 23.99 8.71
CA GLY A 36 -36.38 24.85 9.29
C GLY A 36 -36.10 24.55 10.77
N ILE A 37 -37.13 24.30 11.56
CA ILE A 37 -36.99 23.95 12.98
C ILE A 37 -36.44 22.53 13.16
N VAL A 38 -36.87 21.56 12.35
CA VAL A 38 -36.35 20.19 12.39
C VAL A 38 -34.93 20.16 11.89
N GLY A 39 -34.62 20.85 10.79
CA GLY A 39 -33.25 20.99 10.28
C GLY A 39 -32.31 21.68 11.27
N GLY A 40 -32.78 22.76 11.91
CA GLY A 40 -32.04 23.45 12.99
C GLY A 40 -31.84 22.59 14.23
N ALA A 41 -32.85 21.78 14.62
CA ALA A 41 -32.71 20.87 15.75
C ALA A 41 -31.79 19.71 15.49
N VAL A 42 -31.74 19.17 14.25
CA VAL A 42 -30.81 18.12 13.85
C VAL A 42 -29.38 18.68 13.76
N ALA A 43 -29.19 19.86 13.17
CA ALA A 43 -27.90 20.53 13.16
C ALA A 43 -27.39 20.88 14.59
N ALA A 44 -28.27 21.36 15.46
CA ALA A 44 -27.93 21.61 16.86
C ALA A 44 -27.65 20.34 17.65
N ALA A 45 -28.33 19.22 17.35
CA ALA A 45 -28.04 17.91 17.97
C ALA A 45 -26.70 17.33 17.50
N ILE A 46 -26.36 17.50 16.22
CA ILE A 46 -25.03 17.09 15.68
C ILE A 46 -23.95 17.96 16.29
N ILE A 47 -24.12 19.28 16.39
CA ILE A 47 -23.15 20.19 17.02
C ILE A 47 -23.04 19.92 18.53
N ALA A 48 -24.14 19.67 19.22
CA ALA A 48 -24.16 19.34 20.64
C ALA A 48 -23.58 17.94 20.90
N GLY A 49 -23.82 16.97 20.00
CA GLY A 49 -23.20 15.63 20.03
C GLY A 49 -21.71 15.71 19.90
N ASN A 50 -21.21 16.47 18.94
CA ASN A 50 -19.78 16.68 18.73
C ASN A 50 -19.12 17.49 19.87
N LEU A 51 -19.83 18.45 20.48
CA LEU A 51 -19.37 19.20 21.67
C LEU A 51 -19.38 18.35 22.94
N LEU A 52 -20.33 17.40 23.08
CA LEU A 52 -20.37 16.48 24.23
C LEU A 52 -19.30 15.39 24.14
N VAL A 53 -18.93 14.95 22.93
CA VAL A 53 -17.80 14.05 22.72
C VAL A 53 -16.47 14.80 22.93
N ALA A 54 -16.38 16.09 22.58
CA ALA A 54 -15.20 16.90 22.82
C ALA A 54 -14.98 17.31 24.30
N ASN A 55 -16.04 17.30 25.13
CA ASN A 55 -15.96 17.73 26.54
C ASN A 55 -15.94 16.59 27.57
N LYS A 56 -15.92 15.31 27.15
CA LYS A 56 -15.56 14.21 28.04
C LYS A 56 -14.04 13.96 27.99
N LYS A 57 -13.25 14.95 28.34
CA LYS A 57 -11.95 14.72 28.96
C LYS A 57 -12.22 14.52 30.46
N GLU A 58 -12.49 13.32 30.87
CA GLU A 58 -12.16 12.90 32.22
C GLU A 58 -10.64 12.86 32.31
N GLU A 59 -10.05 13.77 33.09
CA GLU A 59 -8.69 13.61 33.61
C GLU A 59 -8.67 12.36 34.49
N THR A 60 -8.49 11.19 33.90
CA THR A 60 -8.02 10.03 34.63
C THR A 60 -6.51 10.20 34.76
N ASN A 61 -6.04 10.44 36.00
CA ASN A 61 -4.68 10.17 36.40
C ASN A 61 -4.37 8.71 36.05
N ILE A 62 -3.75 8.49 34.91
CA ILE A 62 -3.21 7.19 34.54
C ILE A 62 -1.93 7.05 35.35
N GLU A 63 -2.01 6.31 36.45
CA GLU A 63 -0.84 5.66 37.01
C GLU A 63 -0.20 4.87 35.89
N THR A 64 1.07 5.09 35.66
CA THR A 64 1.90 4.44 34.66
C THR A 64 1.99 2.96 34.98
N ASP A 65 1.00 2.19 34.52
CA ASP A 65 1.13 0.74 34.42
C ASP A 65 1.86 0.42 33.10
N SER A 66 2.84 -0.45 33.17
CA SER A 66 3.82 -0.76 32.14
C SER A 66 3.27 -1.55 30.94
N ASN A 67 1.96 -1.58 30.73
CA ASN A 67 1.29 -2.26 29.61
C ASN A 67 0.98 -1.25 28.51
N ILE A 68 1.95 -0.96 27.66
CA ILE A 68 1.74 -0.10 26.50
C ILE A 68 1.34 -0.99 25.32
N GLN A 69 0.07 -0.94 24.93
CA GLN A 69 -0.42 -1.58 23.71
C GLN A 69 0.27 -0.98 22.49
N MET A 70 0.70 -1.84 21.56
CA MET A 70 1.26 -1.44 20.25
C MET A 70 0.15 -1.20 19.22
N GLY A 71 -0.97 -0.67 19.61
CA GLY A 71 -2.04 -0.25 18.73
C GLY A 71 -2.54 1.10 19.19
N GLY A 72 -2.57 2.07 18.31
CA GLY A 72 -3.09 3.40 18.60
C GLY A 72 -3.08 4.30 17.38
N VAL A 73 -3.87 5.36 17.43
CA VAL A 73 -3.87 6.39 16.39
C VAL A 73 -2.46 6.91 16.20
N SER A 74 -1.95 6.89 14.99
CA SER A 74 -0.63 7.44 14.66
C SER A 74 -0.50 8.85 15.21
N ARG A 75 0.43 9.08 16.11
CA ARG A 75 0.76 10.42 16.62
C ARG A 75 1.64 11.21 15.66
N ILE A 76 2.09 10.55 14.58
CA ILE A 76 2.79 11.26 13.50
C ILE A 76 1.74 12.03 12.71
N PRO A 77 1.84 13.38 12.69
CA PRO A 77 0.91 14.21 11.97
C PRO A 77 0.87 13.85 10.49
N TYR A 78 -0.27 14.01 9.84
CA TYR A 78 -0.38 14.00 8.39
C TYR A 78 -0.47 15.43 7.85
N ILE A 79 -0.11 15.59 6.58
CA ILE A 79 -0.27 16.83 5.83
C ILE A 79 -1.25 16.57 4.69
N ASP A 80 -2.34 17.32 4.65
CA ASP A 80 -3.27 17.35 3.52
C ASP A 80 -2.91 18.54 2.61
N MET A 81 -2.81 18.30 1.31
CA MET A 81 -2.70 19.36 0.32
C MET A 81 -4.09 19.95 0.04
N LEU A 82 -4.15 21.24 -0.30
CA LEU A 82 -5.39 21.94 -0.62
C LEU A 82 -5.32 22.53 -2.03
N THR A 83 -6.42 22.43 -2.76
CA THR A 83 -6.59 23.15 -4.02
C THR A 83 -6.77 24.66 -3.76
N GLU A 84 -6.81 25.47 -4.82
CA GLU A 84 -7.11 26.89 -4.73
C GLU A 84 -8.49 27.17 -4.06
N HIS A 85 -9.44 26.23 -4.20
CA HIS A 85 -10.77 26.30 -3.61
C HIS A 85 -10.89 25.56 -2.25
N ASP A 86 -9.77 25.32 -1.60
CA ASP A 86 -9.69 24.65 -0.30
C ASP A 86 -10.23 23.18 -0.29
N THR A 87 -10.27 22.51 -1.45
CA THR A 87 -10.60 21.10 -1.54
C THR A 87 -9.39 20.26 -1.12
N ILE A 88 -9.60 19.30 -0.22
CA ILE A 88 -8.53 18.44 0.31
C ILE A 88 -8.19 17.33 -0.69
N TYR A 89 -6.90 17.14 -0.91
CA TYR A 89 -6.34 16.03 -1.69
C TYR A 89 -4.92 15.66 -1.21
N ASN A 90 -4.34 14.57 -1.68
CA ASN A 90 -2.97 14.15 -1.37
C ASN A 90 -2.65 14.19 0.13
N ARG A 91 -3.26 13.30 0.92
CA ARG A 91 -2.85 13.13 2.31
C ARG A 91 -1.44 12.53 2.39
N LEU A 92 -0.47 13.34 2.78
CA LEU A 92 0.92 12.94 2.92
C LEU A 92 1.17 12.32 4.29
N THR A 93 1.84 11.17 4.29
CA THR A 93 2.30 10.49 5.51
C THR A 93 3.78 10.77 5.69
N GLY A 94 4.17 11.11 6.94
CA GLY A 94 5.54 11.43 7.27
C GLY A 94 6.29 10.26 7.89
N TYR A 95 7.61 10.40 7.90
CA TYR A 95 8.53 9.51 8.61
C TYR A 95 9.60 10.34 9.35
N ALA A 96 10.13 9.79 10.45
CA ALA A 96 11.12 10.51 11.25
C ALA A 96 12.44 10.64 10.49
N SER A 97 12.94 11.87 10.33
CA SER A 97 14.23 12.15 9.70
C SER A 97 14.85 13.43 10.26
N LYS A 98 16.16 13.41 10.53
CA LYS A 98 16.90 14.61 10.96
C LYS A 98 17.14 15.58 9.82
N ASN A 99 17.28 15.07 8.59
CA ASN A 99 17.67 15.84 7.42
C ASN A 99 16.74 15.56 6.25
N PHE A 100 16.72 16.47 5.28
CA PHE A 100 16.15 16.21 3.96
C PHE A 100 16.89 15.08 3.27
N SER A 101 16.16 14.23 2.54
CA SER A 101 16.72 13.12 1.77
C SER A 101 16.94 13.55 0.31
N LYS A 102 18.00 13.06 -0.31
CA LYS A 102 18.25 13.27 -1.75
C LYS A 102 17.57 12.20 -2.62
N ASP A 103 17.36 11.04 -2.03
CA ASP A 103 16.96 9.83 -2.76
C ASP A 103 15.46 9.54 -2.65
N ASP A 104 14.77 10.21 -1.71
CA ASP A 104 13.34 10.00 -1.50
C ASP A 104 12.52 10.87 -2.44
N ILE A 105 11.83 10.24 -3.37
CA ILE A 105 10.93 10.90 -4.32
C ILE A 105 9.49 10.78 -3.83
N GLY A 106 8.72 11.86 -3.95
CA GLY A 106 7.30 11.88 -3.62
C GLY A 106 6.50 10.96 -4.54
N TYR A 107 5.50 10.30 -3.98
CA TYR A 107 4.62 9.41 -4.73
C TYR A 107 3.47 10.17 -5.41
N THR A 108 2.89 11.14 -4.72
CA THR A 108 1.77 11.96 -5.19
C THR A 108 2.24 13.18 -5.97
N TYR A 109 1.34 13.73 -6.79
CA TYR A 109 1.54 14.99 -7.50
C TYR A 109 0.68 16.09 -6.88
N ALA A 110 1.33 17.19 -6.47
CA ALA A 110 0.67 18.42 -6.09
C ALA A 110 0.81 19.45 -7.21
N TYR A 111 -0.25 20.18 -7.47
CA TYR A 111 -0.24 21.25 -8.45
C TYR A 111 0.11 22.56 -7.75
N LEU A 112 1.12 23.20 -8.24
CA LEU A 112 1.46 24.52 -7.74
C LEU A 112 0.45 25.54 -8.31
N PRO A 113 -0.29 26.28 -7.46
CA PRO A 113 -1.18 27.33 -7.90
C PRO A 113 -0.46 28.39 -8.74
N SER A 114 -1.19 29.15 -9.55
CA SER A 114 -0.63 30.18 -10.42
C SER A 114 0.14 31.27 -9.66
N ASP A 115 -0.24 31.54 -8.43
CA ASP A 115 0.47 32.45 -7.50
C ASP A 115 1.63 31.78 -6.76
N ARG A 116 1.89 30.48 -7.03
CA ARG A 116 2.92 29.64 -6.41
C ARG A 116 2.79 29.50 -4.88
N ARG A 117 1.58 29.62 -4.37
CA ARG A 117 1.26 29.56 -2.95
C ARG A 117 0.45 28.30 -2.63
N GLN A 118 1.13 27.23 -2.30
CA GLN A 118 0.49 25.96 -1.94
C GLN A 118 0.00 26.00 -0.50
N LYS A 119 -1.31 25.91 -0.28
CA LYS A 119 -1.89 25.74 1.03
C LYS A 119 -1.81 24.27 1.46
N ILE A 120 -1.57 24.07 2.74
CA ILE A 120 -1.57 22.73 3.37
C ILE A 120 -2.29 22.77 4.72
N TYR A 121 -2.93 21.64 5.09
CA TYR A 121 -3.39 21.37 6.44
C TYR A 121 -2.42 20.43 7.13
N ILE A 122 -2.06 20.72 8.38
CA ILE A 122 -1.25 19.84 9.22
C ILE A 122 -2.13 19.43 10.40
N SER A 123 -2.18 18.13 10.71
CA SER A 123 -3.05 17.56 11.74
C SER A 123 -2.64 17.83 13.19
N VAL A 124 -1.86 18.89 13.42
CA VAL A 124 -1.49 19.40 14.75
C VAL A 124 -1.78 20.88 14.84
N THR A 125 -1.88 21.40 16.06
CA THR A 125 -2.06 22.84 16.33
C THR A 125 -0.75 23.61 16.16
N PRO A 126 -0.79 24.91 15.79
CA PRO A 126 0.42 25.70 15.53
C PRO A 126 1.37 25.80 16.73
N ASP A 127 0.85 25.78 17.95
CA ASP A 127 1.64 25.86 19.19
C ASP A 127 2.58 24.67 19.39
N LYS A 128 2.30 23.51 18.78
CA LYS A 128 3.19 22.33 18.81
C LYS A 128 4.33 22.39 17.80
N ILE A 129 4.22 23.24 16.79
CA ILE A 129 5.22 23.37 15.73
C ILE A 129 6.40 24.20 16.23
N GLU A 130 7.61 23.68 16.12
CA GLU A 130 8.85 24.40 16.34
C GLU A 130 9.31 25.06 15.06
N LYS A 131 9.35 24.29 13.96
CA LYS A 131 9.77 24.77 12.64
C LYS A 131 9.05 24.01 11.53
N LEU A 132 8.69 24.73 10.47
CA LEU A 132 8.22 24.16 9.22
C LEU A 132 9.11 24.65 8.09
N SER A 133 9.67 23.76 7.30
CA SER A 133 10.55 24.08 6.18
C SER A 133 10.30 23.16 5.00
N PHE A 134 10.74 23.56 3.81
CA PHE A 134 10.62 22.73 2.62
C PHE A 134 11.86 22.83 1.74
N GLN A 135 12.07 21.80 0.92
CA GLN A 135 13.03 21.77 -0.19
C GLN A 135 12.32 21.40 -1.48
N VAL A 136 12.79 21.99 -2.58
CA VAL A 136 12.44 21.60 -3.96
C VAL A 136 13.70 21.15 -4.66
N ARG A 137 13.68 19.96 -5.25
CA ARG A 137 14.80 19.39 -6.01
C ARG A 137 14.34 18.94 -7.39
N ASP A 138 15.25 19.07 -8.34
CA ASP A 138 15.11 18.45 -9.65
C ASP A 138 15.42 16.95 -9.50
N PRO A 139 14.47 16.03 -9.80
CA PRO A 139 14.66 14.60 -9.62
C PRO A 139 15.66 13.99 -10.61
N ASP A 140 15.85 14.60 -11.80
CA ASP A 140 16.70 14.05 -12.86
C ASP A 140 18.19 14.17 -12.54
N ASN A 141 18.57 15.22 -11.81
CA ASN A 141 19.97 15.51 -11.50
C ASN A 141 20.24 15.75 -10.00
N GLY A 142 19.20 15.72 -9.15
CA GLY A 142 19.27 15.91 -7.71
C GLY A 142 19.63 17.32 -7.27
N VAL A 143 19.61 18.30 -8.20
CA VAL A 143 19.97 19.70 -7.91
C VAL A 143 18.92 20.32 -6.99
N LEU A 144 19.40 20.97 -5.93
CA LEU A 144 18.56 21.76 -5.04
C LEU A 144 18.15 23.04 -5.76
N VAL A 145 16.85 23.21 -6.00
CA VAL A 145 16.25 24.40 -6.60
C VAL A 145 15.96 25.46 -5.53
N GLU A 146 15.31 25.06 -4.47
CA GLU A 146 14.93 25.96 -3.37
C GLU A 146 14.92 25.25 -2.01
N GLU A 147 15.31 25.96 -0.97
CA GLU A 147 15.11 25.57 0.43
C GLU A 147 14.70 26.80 1.24
N ASN A 148 13.55 26.75 1.89
CA ASN A 148 13.02 27.86 2.66
C ASN A 148 12.26 27.40 3.90
N GLN A 149 12.11 28.31 4.86
CA GLN A 149 11.23 28.16 6.01
C GLN A 149 9.83 28.70 5.66
N VAL A 150 8.80 27.97 6.08
CA VAL A 150 7.41 28.42 6.01
C VAL A 150 7.09 29.29 7.23
N THR A 151 6.71 30.52 6.99
CA THR A 151 6.42 31.52 8.05
C THR A 151 4.94 31.90 8.11
N GLU A 152 4.19 31.66 7.05
CA GLU A 152 2.76 31.91 6.99
C GLU A 152 2.00 30.73 7.56
N ILE A 153 1.70 30.79 8.86
CA ILE A 153 1.06 29.74 9.64
C ILE A 153 -0.09 30.33 10.42
N SER A 154 -1.24 29.68 10.39
CA SER A 154 -2.45 30.08 11.10
C SER A 154 -3.18 28.83 11.63
N GLU A 155 -4.22 29.04 12.42
CA GLU A 155 -5.05 27.95 12.96
C GLU A 155 -6.46 27.99 12.33
N ALA A 156 -6.96 26.81 11.94
CA ALA A 156 -8.33 26.64 11.52
C ALA A 156 -8.88 25.29 12.01
N GLY A 157 -9.95 25.32 12.82
CA GLY A 157 -10.63 24.10 13.26
C GLY A 157 -9.75 23.15 14.09
N GLY A 158 -8.83 23.66 14.90
CA GLY A 158 -7.92 22.85 15.71
C GLY A 158 -6.76 22.20 14.93
N LYS A 159 -6.56 22.60 13.67
CA LYS A 159 -5.46 22.19 12.81
C LYS A 159 -4.63 23.40 12.37
N THR A 160 -3.41 23.17 11.94
CA THR A 160 -2.57 24.20 11.35
C THR A 160 -2.86 24.34 9.86
N VAL A 161 -3.07 25.57 9.42
CA VAL A 161 -3.03 25.95 8.00
C VAL A 161 -1.72 26.65 7.74
N ALA A 162 -0.95 26.18 6.78
CA ALA A 162 0.30 26.81 6.36
C ALA A 162 0.30 27.06 4.85
N VAL A 163 1.05 28.08 4.41
CA VAL A 163 1.21 28.40 2.99
C VAL A 163 2.69 28.30 2.63
N ILE A 164 2.99 27.33 1.76
CA ILE A 164 4.30 27.15 1.16
C ILE A 164 4.36 28.04 -0.09
N THR A 165 5.27 29.01 -0.11
CA THR A 165 5.47 29.90 -1.27
C THR A 165 6.76 29.51 -1.97
N VAL A 166 6.67 29.00 -3.20
CA VAL A 166 7.82 28.66 -4.05
C VAL A 166 8.24 29.90 -4.82
N LYS A 167 9.44 30.41 -4.52
CA LYS A 167 9.94 31.70 -5.05
C LYS A 167 10.80 31.54 -6.29
N ASP A 168 11.59 30.46 -6.32
CA ASP A 168 12.52 30.23 -7.40
C ASP A 168 11.82 29.71 -8.66
N LEU A 169 12.47 29.87 -9.80
CA LEU A 169 11.91 29.50 -11.09
C LEU A 169 11.78 28.00 -11.23
N ILE A 170 10.56 27.56 -11.43
CA ILE A 170 10.20 26.21 -11.83
C ILE A 170 9.84 26.24 -13.32
N ASN A 171 10.44 25.34 -14.11
CA ASN A 171 10.12 25.23 -15.53
C ASN A 171 8.71 24.66 -15.70
N SER A 172 7.89 25.33 -16.51
CA SER A 172 6.54 24.83 -16.82
C SER A 172 6.62 23.46 -17.50
N GLY A 173 5.79 22.53 -17.02
CA GLY A 173 5.75 21.17 -17.52
C GLY A 173 6.85 20.23 -17.00
N HIS A 174 7.82 20.73 -16.21
CA HIS A 174 8.80 19.89 -15.51
C HIS A 174 8.31 19.55 -14.10
N ILE A 175 8.58 18.32 -13.68
CA ILE A 175 8.14 17.79 -12.38
C ILE A 175 9.32 17.88 -11.42
N TYR A 176 9.08 18.44 -10.24
CA TYR A 176 10.07 18.56 -9.18
C TYR A 176 9.66 17.72 -7.97
N ASN A 177 10.64 17.33 -7.16
CA ASN A 177 10.38 16.70 -5.88
C ASN A 177 10.35 17.76 -4.78
N MET A 178 9.24 17.82 -4.03
CA MET A 178 9.08 18.67 -2.85
C MET A 178 9.12 17.82 -1.60
N GLN A 179 9.98 18.20 -0.66
CA GLN A 179 10.04 17.64 0.67
C GLN A 179 9.64 18.71 1.68
N ILE A 180 8.73 18.37 2.59
CA ILE A 180 8.27 19.24 3.68
C ILE A 180 8.78 18.64 4.98
N LYS A 181 9.49 19.43 5.79
CA LYS A 181 10.00 19.00 7.08
C LYS A 181 9.29 19.75 8.20
N LEU A 182 8.66 18.99 9.09
CA LEU A 182 7.95 19.45 10.26
C LEU A 182 8.77 19.09 11.51
N ASP A 183 9.30 20.08 12.20
CA ASP A 183 9.95 19.90 13.50
C ASP A 183 8.92 20.25 14.60
N LEU A 184 8.68 19.33 15.53
CA LEU A 184 7.76 19.48 16.65
C LEU A 184 8.54 19.69 17.96
N LYS A 185 7.98 20.50 18.87
CA LYS A 185 8.65 20.86 20.14
C LYS A 185 8.96 19.67 21.04
N ASP A 186 8.11 18.64 20.97
CA ASP A 186 8.18 17.47 21.85
C ASP A 186 8.82 16.24 21.18
N GLN A 187 9.36 16.39 19.94
CA GLN A 187 9.97 15.29 19.21
C GLN A 187 11.42 15.58 18.85
N PRO A 188 12.34 14.63 19.12
CA PRO A 188 13.79 14.85 18.91
C PRO A 188 14.21 14.79 17.43
N ALA A 189 13.39 14.23 16.57
CA ALA A 189 13.61 14.18 15.13
C ALA A 189 12.47 14.89 14.39
N GLY A 190 12.80 15.59 13.30
CA GLY A 190 11.81 16.15 12.42
C GLY A 190 11.04 15.05 11.67
N ILE A 191 9.89 15.40 11.13
CA ILE A 191 9.07 14.52 10.29
C ILE A 191 9.17 15.02 8.87
N LEU A 192 9.55 14.13 7.94
CA LEU A 192 9.72 14.43 6.53
C LEU A 192 8.55 13.88 5.72
N TYR A 193 8.00 14.70 4.84
CA TYR A 193 6.92 14.37 3.91
C TYR A 193 7.39 14.62 2.49
N ASN A 194 6.98 13.77 1.55
CA ASN A 194 7.40 13.86 0.17
C ASN A 194 6.20 13.95 -0.77
N THR A 195 6.26 14.84 -1.74
CA THR A 195 5.33 14.92 -2.88
C THR A 195 6.09 15.45 -4.09
N ARG A 196 5.57 15.23 -5.28
CA ARG A 196 6.05 15.87 -6.51
C ARG A 196 5.23 17.13 -6.76
N ILE A 197 5.84 18.15 -7.34
CA ILE A 197 5.14 19.37 -7.74
C ILE A 197 5.38 19.65 -9.21
N ALA A 198 4.34 20.18 -9.87
CA ALA A 198 4.41 20.67 -11.24
C ALA A 198 3.72 22.02 -11.36
N ASP A 199 4.31 22.91 -12.17
CA ASP A 199 3.70 24.21 -12.53
C ASP A 199 2.79 23.99 -13.74
N THR A 200 1.56 23.50 -13.48
CA THR A 200 0.54 23.23 -14.50
C THR A 200 -0.85 23.52 -13.96
N GLN A 201 -1.66 24.23 -14.71
CA GLN A 201 -3.11 24.43 -14.69
C GLN A 201 -3.87 23.93 -13.42
N GLY A 202 -3.66 24.63 -12.28
CA GLY A 202 -4.25 24.27 -10.99
C GLY A 202 -5.78 24.20 -10.95
N ASP A 203 -6.48 24.95 -11.82
CA ASP A 203 -7.95 25.00 -11.84
C ASP A 203 -8.60 23.67 -12.26
N GLN A 204 -7.93 22.85 -13.04
CA GLN A 204 -8.48 21.59 -13.52
C GLN A 204 -8.54 20.52 -12.40
N ILE A 205 -7.54 20.46 -11.55
CA ILE A 205 -7.47 19.42 -10.50
C ILE A 205 -8.62 19.51 -9.51
N ASP A 206 -9.09 20.71 -9.18
CA ASP A 206 -10.23 20.89 -8.27
C ASP A 206 -11.52 20.32 -8.87
N ARG A 207 -11.73 20.45 -10.18
CA ARG A 207 -12.87 19.83 -10.89
C ARG A 207 -12.77 18.31 -10.89
N GLU A 208 -11.57 17.77 -11.15
CA GLU A 208 -11.29 16.34 -11.20
C GLU A 208 -11.52 15.69 -9.84
N ILE A 209 -11.04 16.32 -8.75
CA ILE A 209 -11.26 15.84 -7.38
C ILE A 209 -12.74 15.90 -7.01
N ARG A 210 -13.44 17.00 -7.34
CA ARG A 210 -14.88 17.11 -7.08
C ARG A 210 -15.68 16.06 -7.83
N TYR A 211 -15.34 15.78 -9.09
CA TYR A 211 -15.97 14.73 -9.88
C TYR A 211 -15.85 13.36 -9.23
N ILE A 212 -14.64 12.98 -8.77
CA ILE A 212 -14.40 11.70 -8.10
C ILE A 212 -15.17 11.62 -6.78
N ASN A 213 -15.15 12.66 -5.97
CA ASN A 213 -15.91 12.72 -4.71
C ASN A 213 -17.42 12.58 -4.97
N GLU A 214 -17.95 13.19 -6.03
CA GLU A 214 -19.33 13.05 -6.45
C GLU A 214 -19.63 11.63 -6.92
N PHE A 215 -18.79 11.06 -7.78
CA PHE A 215 -18.93 9.68 -8.26
C PHE A 215 -18.98 8.70 -7.09
N THR A 216 -17.99 8.76 -6.20
CA THR A 216 -17.90 7.87 -5.03
C THR A 216 -19.12 8.03 -4.10
N GLY A 217 -19.55 9.26 -3.82
CA GLY A 217 -20.76 9.49 -3.03
C GLY A 217 -22.02 8.91 -3.67
N LYS A 218 -22.12 8.98 -5.00
CA LYS A 218 -23.28 8.46 -5.75
C LYS A 218 -23.29 6.93 -5.86
N VAL A 219 -22.14 6.27 -5.77
CA VAL A 219 -22.04 4.80 -5.73
C VAL A 219 -22.88 4.20 -4.60
N PHE A 220 -22.97 4.89 -3.46
CA PHE A 220 -23.75 4.43 -2.29
C PHE A 220 -25.20 4.96 -2.26
N ASN A 221 -25.67 5.61 -3.33
CA ASN A 221 -27.03 6.12 -3.45
C ASN A 221 -27.80 5.41 -4.56
N GLU A 222 -28.69 4.51 -4.22
CA GLU A 222 -29.45 3.69 -5.19
C GLU A 222 -30.27 4.53 -6.20
N ASN A 223 -30.62 5.79 -5.89
CA ASN A 223 -31.34 6.70 -6.78
C ASN A 223 -30.44 7.26 -7.91
N GLU A 224 -29.12 7.14 -7.81
CA GLU A 224 -28.14 7.70 -8.74
C GLU A 224 -27.67 6.69 -9.80
N THR A 225 -28.43 5.62 -10.01
CA THR A 225 -28.12 4.55 -10.99
C THR A 225 -27.87 5.11 -12.41
N GLU A 226 -28.66 6.10 -12.82
CA GLU A 226 -28.53 6.72 -14.13
C GLU A 226 -27.20 7.45 -14.29
N PHE A 227 -26.76 8.16 -13.23
CA PHE A 227 -25.47 8.83 -13.26
C PHE A 227 -24.32 7.83 -13.42
N ILE A 228 -24.27 6.78 -12.57
CA ILE A 228 -23.20 5.78 -12.63
C ILE A 228 -23.19 5.05 -13.98
N SER A 229 -24.38 4.67 -14.52
CA SER A 229 -24.45 3.98 -15.82
C SER A 229 -24.04 4.85 -17.00
N LYS A 230 -24.17 6.19 -16.91
CA LYS A 230 -23.68 7.12 -17.92
C LYS A 230 -22.18 7.41 -17.77
N ALA A 231 -21.67 7.41 -16.54
CA ALA A 231 -20.26 7.65 -16.26
C ALA A 231 -19.35 6.44 -16.59
N THR A 232 -19.94 5.25 -16.69
CA THR A 232 -19.22 3.99 -16.96
C THR A 232 -19.73 3.34 -18.26
N TYR A 233 -18.99 2.37 -18.79
CA TYR A 233 -19.42 1.56 -19.94
C TYR A 233 -20.19 0.30 -19.50
N ALA A 234 -20.88 0.40 -18.37
CA ALA A 234 -21.54 -0.71 -17.69
C ALA A 234 -22.48 -1.48 -18.61
N THR A 235 -22.27 -2.78 -18.71
CA THR A 235 -23.16 -3.72 -19.39
C THR A 235 -23.66 -4.75 -18.39
N ASP A 236 -24.94 -5.13 -18.47
CA ASP A 236 -25.53 -6.16 -17.59
C ASP A 236 -24.92 -7.56 -17.78
N SER A 237 -23.99 -7.71 -18.71
CA SER A 237 -23.41 -8.99 -19.14
C SER A 237 -21.95 -9.22 -18.71
N ALA A 238 -21.37 -8.40 -17.85
CA ALA A 238 -19.99 -8.58 -17.41
C ALA A 238 -19.86 -9.78 -16.45
N GLU A 239 -19.44 -10.92 -16.99
CA GLU A 239 -19.31 -12.18 -16.22
C GLU A 239 -18.16 -12.20 -15.19
N SER A 240 -17.17 -11.30 -15.32
CA SER A 240 -15.96 -11.29 -14.48
C SER A 240 -16.06 -10.42 -13.23
N SER A 241 -17.09 -9.59 -13.10
CA SER A 241 -17.25 -8.63 -12.02
C SER A 241 -17.97 -9.24 -10.82
N ASN A 242 -17.63 -8.76 -9.63
CA ASN A 242 -18.21 -9.18 -8.37
C ASN A 242 -18.16 -8.02 -7.36
N TYR A 243 -18.67 -8.22 -6.15
CA TYR A 243 -18.64 -7.14 -5.14
C TYR A 243 -17.24 -6.80 -4.63
N ALA A 244 -16.27 -7.72 -4.72
CA ALA A 244 -14.88 -7.44 -4.36
C ALA A 244 -14.11 -6.72 -5.46
N TYR A 245 -14.47 -6.96 -6.73
CA TYR A 245 -13.82 -6.39 -7.90
C TYR A 245 -14.84 -5.82 -8.87
N ALA A 246 -14.65 -4.57 -9.26
CA ALA A 246 -15.41 -3.94 -10.32
C ALA A 246 -14.51 -3.00 -11.13
N ASP A 247 -14.82 -2.85 -12.42
CA ASP A 247 -14.16 -1.92 -13.32
C ASP A 247 -15.19 -1.09 -14.11
N ILE A 248 -14.71 -0.25 -15.02
CA ILE A 248 -15.54 0.65 -15.82
C ILE A 248 -16.58 -0.09 -16.68
N ASN A 249 -16.37 -1.37 -17.00
CA ASN A 249 -17.27 -2.22 -17.79
C ASN A 249 -18.19 -3.09 -16.93
N SER A 250 -18.02 -3.05 -15.62
CA SER A 250 -18.79 -3.87 -14.68
C SER A 250 -20.25 -3.45 -14.62
N ALA A 251 -21.16 -4.39 -14.30
CA ALA A 251 -22.56 -4.08 -14.14
C ALA A 251 -22.78 -2.98 -13.09
N THR A 252 -23.61 -2.00 -13.38
CA THR A 252 -23.91 -0.86 -12.49
C THR A 252 -24.35 -1.33 -11.09
N SER A 253 -25.06 -2.46 -11.01
CA SER A 253 -25.48 -3.04 -9.73
C SER A 253 -24.31 -3.49 -8.85
N LEU A 254 -23.22 -3.96 -9.45
CA LEU A 254 -22.01 -4.39 -8.73
C LEU A 254 -21.16 -3.17 -8.33
N ILE A 255 -20.98 -2.20 -9.25
CA ILE A 255 -20.32 -0.93 -8.92
C ILE A 255 -20.99 -0.27 -7.71
N MET A 256 -22.33 -0.22 -7.70
CA MET A 256 -23.13 0.43 -6.67
C MET A 256 -23.44 -0.44 -5.45
N TRP A 257 -22.82 -1.60 -5.29
CA TRP A 257 -23.07 -2.51 -4.15
C TRP A 257 -24.56 -2.85 -3.93
N LYS A 258 -25.39 -2.88 -4.99
CA LYS A 258 -26.84 -3.09 -4.86
C LYS A 258 -27.15 -4.43 -4.20
N GLY A 259 -27.98 -4.37 -3.16
CA GLY A 259 -28.39 -5.53 -2.38
C GLY A 259 -27.45 -5.89 -1.22
N MET A 260 -26.34 -5.13 -1.02
CA MET A 260 -25.40 -5.35 0.09
C MET A 260 -25.61 -4.36 1.24
N SER A 261 -26.52 -3.40 1.13
CA SER A 261 -26.72 -2.32 2.12
C SER A 261 -25.39 -1.63 2.52
N ALA A 262 -24.52 -1.46 1.54
CA ALA A 262 -23.18 -0.93 1.75
C ALA A 262 -23.22 0.55 2.15
N GLN A 263 -22.33 0.94 3.08
CA GLN A 263 -22.22 2.31 3.57
C GLN A 263 -20.76 2.72 3.70
N MET A 264 -20.41 3.83 3.08
CA MET A 264 -19.11 4.46 3.26
C MET A 264 -19.00 5.02 4.69
N GLN A 265 -17.93 4.68 5.39
CA GLN A 265 -17.74 5.07 6.79
C GLN A 265 -17.03 6.42 6.93
N GLU A 266 -16.17 6.76 5.99
CA GLU A 266 -15.37 7.99 5.95
C GLU A 266 -15.29 8.50 4.52
N ASN A 267 -15.29 9.82 4.35
CA ASN A 267 -15.02 10.41 3.05
C ASN A 267 -13.56 10.19 2.68
N PRO A 268 -13.27 9.59 1.53
CA PRO A 268 -11.89 9.40 1.10
C PRO A 268 -11.20 10.74 0.79
N VAL A 269 -9.88 10.73 0.88
CA VAL A 269 -9.04 11.83 0.40
C VAL A 269 -8.35 11.36 -0.88
N PRO A 270 -8.76 11.86 -2.06
CA PRO A 270 -8.15 11.46 -3.32
C PRO A 270 -6.67 11.82 -3.37
N SER A 271 -5.86 10.94 -3.95
CA SER A 271 -4.45 11.14 -4.22
C SER A 271 -4.20 11.19 -5.72
N VAL A 272 -3.53 12.23 -6.20
CA VAL A 272 -3.09 12.35 -7.58
C VAL A 272 -1.79 11.58 -7.75
N ILE A 273 -1.81 10.54 -8.59
CA ILE A 273 -0.68 9.61 -8.80
C ILE A 273 0.09 9.92 -10.07
N HIS A 274 -0.62 10.32 -11.11
CA HIS A 274 -0.06 10.74 -12.38
C HIS A 274 -0.87 11.90 -12.93
N SER A 275 -0.20 12.81 -13.65
CA SER A 275 -0.87 13.87 -14.35
C SER A 275 0.01 14.39 -15.48
N ASP A 276 -0.58 14.47 -16.64
CA ASP A 276 0.00 15.11 -17.82
C ASP A 276 -1.00 16.12 -18.45
N LYS A 277 -0.74 16.55 -19.66
CA LYS A 277 -1.60 17.51 -20.37
C LYS A 277 -3.00 16.95 -20.66
N ASP A 278 -3.09 15.66 -20.94
CA ASP A 278 -4.27 15.00 -21.51
C ASP A 278 -5.03 14.18 -20.49
N THR A 279 -4.33 13.68 -19.45
CA THR A 279 -4.88 12.73 -18.48
C THR A 279 -4.47 13.03 -17.05
N VAL A 280 -5.30 12.58 -16.11
CA VAL A 280 -4.97 12.50 -14.69
C VAL A 280 -5.41 11.14 -14.14
N VAL A 281 -4.55 10.57 -13.29
CA VAL A 281 -4.84 9.33 -12.55
C VAL A 281 -4.94 9.67 -11.08
N LEU A 282 -6.11 9.38 -10.50
CA LEU A 282 -6.37 9.56 -9.09
C LEU A 282 -6.69 8.21 -8.44
N THR A 283 -6.31 8.09 -7.18
CA THR A 283 -6.60 6.91 -6.38
C THR A 283 -7.14 7.30 -5.03
N GLN A 284 -7.87 6.39 -4.40
CA GLN A 284 -8.35 6.58 -3.03
C GLN A 284 -8.57 5.26 -2.32
N SER A 285 -8.55 5.30 -0.97
CA SER A 285 -8.81 4.17 -0.11
C SER A 285 -9.71 4.60 1.04
N TYR A 286 -10.73 3.79 1.37
CA TYR A 286 -11.68 4.10 2.43
C TYR A 286 -12.41 2.86 2.95
N PRO A 287 -12.87 2.88 4.22
CA PRO A 287 -13.63 1.79 4.80
C PRO A 287 -15.11 1.86 4.39
N VAL A 288 -15.67 0.69 4.10
CA VAL A 288 -17.09 0.47 3.81
C VAL A 288 -17.60 -0.64 4.71
N THR A 289 -18.77 -0.47 5.32
CA THR A 289 -19.50 -1.56 5.94
C THR A 289 -20.59 -2.04 4.99
N TYR A 290 -20.87 -3.35 5.01
CA TYR A 290 -21.92 -3.95 4.22
C TYR A 290 -22.58 -5.09 4.98
N LYS A 291 -23.78 -5.52 4.55
CA LYS A 291 -24.47 -6.64 5.17
C LYS A 291 -24.11 -7.95 4.46
N GLY A 292 -23.40 -8.80 5.19
CA GLY A 292 -23.03 -10.15 4.78
C GLY A 292 -24.18 -11.15 4.90
N PRO A 293 -23.92 -12.45 4.75
CA PRO A 293 -24.90 -13.52 5.00
C PRO A 293 -25.41 -13.47 6.43
N GLY A 294 -26.73 -13.62 6.59
CA GLY A 294 -27.36 -13.57 7.90
C GLY A 294 -27.53 -12.15 8.46
N GLU A 295 -27.46 -11.13 7.60
CA GLU A 295 -27.59 -9.70 7.97
C GLU A 295 -26.49 -9.18 8.91
N LYS A 296 -25.39 -9.89 9.02
CA LYS A 296 -24.23 -9.48 9.80
C LYS A 296 -23.54 -8.32 9.11
N GLU A 297 -23.13 -7.31 9.88
CA GLU A 297 -22.33 -6.20 9.38
C GLU A 297 -20.87 -6.62 9.26
N GLU A 298 -20.34 -6.55 8.05
CA GLU A 298 -18.96 -6.84 7.70
C GLU A 298 -18.29 -5.54 7.25
N ARG A 299 -16.96 -5.48 7.35
CA ARG A 299 -16.16 -4.32 6.98
C ARG A 299 -15.14 -4.66 5.90
N VAL A 300 -15.10 -3.86 4.85
CA VAL A 300 -14.10 -3.94 3.79
C VAL A 300 -13.33 -2.63 3.67
N ILE A 301 -12.08 -2.71 3.25
CA ILE A 301 -11.31 -1.58 2.73
C ILE A 301 -11.46 -1.58 1.22
N VAL A 302 -11.97 -0.48 0.70
CA VAL A 302 -12.16 -0.25 -0.73
C VAL A 302 -11.00 0.58 -1.25
N ASN A 303 -10.36 0.10 -2.32
CA ASN A 303 -9.30 0.78 -3.04
C ASN A 303 -9.80 1.06 -4.46
N GLU A 304 -9.70 2.30 -4.91
CA GLU A 304 -10.16 2.73 -6.21
C GLU A 304 -9.07 3.46 -6.98
N ALA A 305 -9.07 3.27 -8.29
CA ALA A 305 -8.26 4.02 -9.24
C ALA A 305 -9.15 4.56 -10.37
N PHE A 306 -8.91 5.81 -10.74
CA PHE A 306 -9.64 6.55 -11.74
C PHE A 306 -8.65 7.17 -12.73
N THR A 307 -8.92 7.00 -14.04
CA THR A 307 -8.25 7.78 -15.09
C THR A 307 -9.27 8.71 -15.73
N LEU A 308 -8.99 9.99 -15.70
CA LEU A 308 -9.82 11.01 -16.29
C LEU A 308 -9.09 11.65 -17.49
N GLU A 309 -9.78 11.77 -18.62
CA GLU A 309 -9.34 12.53 -19.79
C GLU A 309 -9.71 13.99 -19.59
N ARG A 310 -8.75 14.89 -19.84
CA ARG A 310 -8.93 16.33 -19.73
C ARG A 310 -9.50 16.91 -21.01
N GLU A 311 -10.47 17.79 -20.89
CA GLU A 311 -10.97 18.53 -22.04
C GLU A 311 -9.95 19.57 -22.54
N GLY A 312 -9.79 19.64 -23.83
CA GLY A 312 -8.83 20.51 -24.53
C GLY A 312 -7.68 19.78 -25.22
N ALA A 313 -7.60 18.44 -25.06
CA ALA A 313 -6.57 17.61 -25.70
C ALA A 313 -6.92 17.21 -27.15
N LYS A 314 -8.14 17.47 -27.64
CA LYS A 314 -8.55 17.14 -29.01
C LYS A 314 -8.60 18.35 -29.92
N ASP A 315 -8.04 18.20 -31.11
CA ASP A 315 -8.24 19.10 -32.23
C ASP A 315 -9.74 19.26 -32.53
N GLU A 316 -10.17 20.46 -32.89
CA GLU A 316 -11.55 20.95 -33.00
C GLU A 316 -12.49 20.21 -33.98
N GLU A 317 -12.26 18.95 -34.35
CA GLU A 317 -13.01 18.24 -35.40
C GLU A 317 -13.83 17.02 -34.97
N GLU A 318 -13.98 16.69 -33.65
CA GLU A 318 -14.87 15.60 -33.24
C GLU A 318 -16.04 16.05 -32.35
N GLU A 319 -17.24 15.73 -32.87
CA GLU A 319 -18.57 16.06 -32.34
C GLU A 319 -18.78 15.71 -30.85
N GLU A 320 -19.56 16.61 -30.21
CA GLU A 320 -20.19 16.52 -28.90
C GLU A 320 -20.43 15.12 -28.36
N THR A 321 -19.56 14.65 -27.46
CA THR A 321 -19.92 13.60 -26.50
C THR A 321 -20.26 14.24 -25.17
N THR A 322 -21.53 14.21 -24.84
CA THR A 322 -22.16 14.74 -23.64
C THR A 322 -21.42 14.34 -22.37
N SER A 323 -20.85 15.30 -21.69
CA SER A 323 -20.39 15.16 -20.31
C SER A 323 -21.57 14.91 -19.36
N VAL A 324 -21.37 14.06 -18.37
CA VAL A 324 -22.38 13.68 -17.38
C VAL A 324 -22.73 14.79 -16.40
N LEU A 325 -22.00 15.89 -16.41
CA LEU A 325 -22.29 17.11 -15.66
C LEU A 325 -23.43 17.89 -16.34
N ARG A 326 -24.18 18.64 -15.55
CA ARG A 326 -25.38 19.39 -15.95
C ARG A 326 -25.26 20.06 -17.32
N GLU A 327 -26.36 20.11 -18.08
CA GLU A 327 -26.42 20.86 -19.35
C GLU A 327 -25.67 22.19 -19.22
N GLY A 328 -24.52 22.33 -19.95
CA GLY A 328 -23.70 23.54 -19.98
C GLY A 328 -22.40 23.50 -19.14
N GLU A 329 -22.10 22.44 -18.37
CA GLU A 329 -20.81 22.28 -17.70
C GLU A 329 -20.03 21.10 -18.33
N TYR A 330 -18.92 21.42 -18.97
CA TYR A 330 -17.96 20.40 -19.42
C TYR A 330 -17.20 19.87 -18.22
N GLY A 331 -17.29 18.57 -17.96
CA GLY A 331 -16.57 17.86 -16.89
C GLY A 331 -15.52 16.90 -17.42
N PRO A 332 -14.60 16.43 -16.58
CA PRO A 332 -13.62 15.44 -16.99
C PRO A 332 -14.32 14.13 -17.38
N LYS A 333 -13.79 13.45 -18.42
CA LYS A 333 -14.33 12.18 -18.90
C LYS A 333 -13.64 11.01 -18.19
N LEU A 334 -14.41 10.15 -17.53
CA LEU A 334 -13.88 8.91 -16.94
C LEU A 334 -13.56 7.91 -18.06
N THR A 335 -12.29 7.53 -18.21
CA THR A 335 -11.82 6.57 -19.22
C THR A 335 -11.38 5.24 -18.65
N SER A 336 -10.99 5.21 -17.36
CA SER A 336 -10.71 3.98 -16.62
C SER A 336 -11.19 4.10 -15.18
N TYR A 337 -11.77 3.04 -14.67
CA TYR A 337 -12.15 2.85 -13.29
C TYR A 337 -11.84 1.43 -12.87
N GLU A 338 -11.26 1.27 -11.70
CA GLU A 338 -11.06 -0.04 -11.06
C GLU A 338 -11.29 0.08 -9.57
N ARG A 339 -12.01 -0.88 -8.99
CA ARG A 339 -12.23 -1.03 -7.56
C ARG A 339 -11.82 -2.41 -7.11
N LYS A 340 -11.05 -2.46 -6.02
CA LYS A 340 -10.71 -3.67 -5.26
C LYS A 340 -11.13 -3.50 -3.83
N ALA A 341 -11.82 -4.47 -3.28
CA ALA A 341 -12.28 -4.48 -1.90
C ALA A 341 -11.74 -5.72 -1.16
N TYR A 342 -11.32 -5.51 0.08
CA TYR A 342 -10.72 -6.54 0.93
C TYR A 342 -11.37 -6.49 2.30
N GLU A 343 -12.00 -7.60 2.71
CA GLU A 343 -12.64 -7.71 4.02
C GLU A 343 -11.60 -7.78 5.13
N THR A 344 -11.84 -7.02 6.19
CA THR A 344 -11.03 -7.05 7.41
C THR A 344 -11.68 -7.97 8.42
N LEU A 345 -10.89 -8.94 8.92
CA LEU A 345 -11.39 -9.98 9.80
C LEU A 345 -11.59 -9.47 11.24
N ASP A 346 -12.75 -9.77 11.81
CA ASP A 346 -12.99 -9.63 13.25
C ASP A 346 -12.70 -10.99 13.94
N ALA A 347 -12.00 -10.92 15.08
CA ALA A 347 -11.65 -12.11 15.86
C ALA A 347 -12.86 -13.01 16.21
N ARG A 348 -14.00 -12.37 16.47
CA ARG A 348 -15.25 -13.07 16.87
C ARG A 348 -15.87 -13.90 15.75
N ASP A 349 -15.48 -13.63 14.50
CA ASP A 349 -16.06 -14.20 13.30
C ASP A 349 -15.21 -15.32 12.72
N LEU A 350 -13.97 -15.42 13.20
CA LEU A 350 -13.04 -16.45 12.78
C LEU A 350 -13.50 -17.83 13.26
N SER A 351 -13.59 -18.78 12.34
CA SER A 351 -13.91 -20.16 12.67
C SER A 351 -13.23 -21.11 11.69
N ILE A 352 -12.77 -22.25 12.20
CA ILE A 352 -12.32 -23.36 11.36
C ILE A 352 -13.50 -24.32 11.22
N THR A 353 -13.88 -24.59 9.99
CA THR A 353 -14.96 -25.51 9.65
C THR A 353 -14.57 -26.36 8.44
N LYS A 354 -14.61 -27.68 8.55
CA LYS A 354 -14.23 -28.57 7.45
C LYS A 354 -12.81 -28.29 6.93
N GLU A 355 -11.86 -28.18 7.84
CA GLU A 355 -10.43 -27.99 7.54
C GLU A 355 -10.09 -26.69 6.79
N ARG A 356 -10.94 -25.67 6.92
CA ARG A 356 -10.72 -24.34 6.33
C ARG A 356 -11.31 -23.23 7.18
N PHE A 357 -10.86 -22.01 6.95
CA PHE A 357 -11.48 -20.81 7.49
C PHE A 357 -11.76 -19.76 6.40
N CYS A 358 -12.79 -18.94 6.67
CA CYS A 358 -13.24 -17.91 5.76
C CYS A 358 -12.40 -16.65 5.94
N MET A 359 -11.82 -16.15 4.83
CA MET A 359 -11.10 -14.88 4.75
C MET A 359 -12.02 -13.71 4.36
N GLY A 360 -13.30 -14.01 4.09
CA GLY A 360 -14.25 -13.00 3.64
C GLY A 360 -14.12 -12.61 2.17
N LEU A 361 -14.71 -11.46 1.84
CA LEU A 361 -14.74 -10.91 0.50
C LEU A 361 -13.34 -10.35 0.12
N GLN A 362 -12.73 -10.90 -0.92
CA GLN A 362 -11.38 -10.54 -1.36
C GLN A 362 -11.33 -10.33 -2.89
N ALA A 363 -10.70 -9.25 -3.33
CA ALA A 363 -10.57 -8.95 -4.75
C ALA A 363 -9.61 -9.90 -5.49
N ASP A 364 -8.59 -10.40 -4.79
CA ASP A 364 -7.59 -11.33 -5.33
C ASP A 364 -7.08 -12.27 -4.22
N GLU A 365 -6.17 -13.18 -4.58
CA GLU A 365 -5.56 -14.16 -3.67
C GLU A 365 -4.24 -13.63 -3.04
N LYS A 366 -3.99 -12.33 -3.10
CA LYS A 366 -2.75 -11.72 -2.60
C LYS A 366 -2.77 -11.55 -1.08
N VAL A 367 -2.84 -12.65 -0.35
CA VAL A 367 -2.72 -12.67 1.09
C VAL A 367 -1.29 -13.06 1.46
N GLN A 368 -0.59 -12.19 2.22
CA GLN A 368 0.69 -12.59 2.79
C GLN A 368 0.43 -13.66 3.84
N CYS A 369 0.89 -14.88 3.61
CA CYS A 369 0.77 -15.98 4.54
C CYS A 369 2.00 -16.90 4.51
N MET A 370 2.24 -17.58 5.61
CA MET A 370 3.31 -18.55 5.81
C MET A 370 2.82 -19.66 6.74
N SER A 371 3.12 -20.92 6.39
CA SER A 371 2.82 -22.09 7.23
C SER A 371 4.09 -22.66 7.85
N SER A 372 3.94 -23.31 9.00
CA SER A 372 4.99 -24.19 9.53
C SER A 372 5.21 -25.39 8.59
N GLU A 373 6.34 -26.08 8.69
CA GLU A 373 6.65 -27.26 7.86
C GLU A 373 5.60 -28.37 7.99
N THR A 374 5.09 -28.58 9.21
CA THR A 374 4.01 -29.54 9.47
C THR A 374 2.66 -29.04 8.96
N GLY A 375 2.50 -27.76 8.64
CA GLY A 375 1.23 -27.15 8.26
C GLY A 375 0.23 -27.02 9.42
N GLN A 376 0.68 -27.23 10.68
CA GLN A 376 -0.16 -27.11 11.86
C GLN A 376 -0.47 -25.66 12.20
N TYR A 377 0.48 -24.76 11.94
CA TYR A 377 0.35 -23.33 12.18
C TYR A 377 0.43 -22.57 10.87
N ILE A 378 -0.48 -21.62 10.70
CA ILE A 378 -0.48 -20.69 9.57
C ILE A 378 -0.51 -19.28 10.14
N CYS A 379 0.39 -18.43 9.66
CA CYS A 379 0.35 -16.99 9.89
C CYS A 379 -0.08 -16.25 8.63
N PHE A 380 -0.87 -15.20 8.78
CA PHE A 380 -1.30 -14.35 7.67
C PHE A 380 -1.53 -12.92 8.12
N VAL A 381 -1.44 -12.00 7.16
CA VAL A 381 -1.71 -10.56 7.36
C VAL A 381 -3.04 -10.22 6.72
N ASN A 382 -3.93 -9.59 7.48
CA ASN A 382 -5.20 -9.10 6.96
C ASN A 382 -5.55 -7.77 7.66
N GLY A 383 -5.87 -6.74 6.87
CA GLY A 383 -6.28 -5.42 7.37
C GLY A 383 -5.30 -4.77 8.33
N GLY A 384 -3.97 -4.96 8.14
CA GLY A 384 -2.94 -4.44 9.05
C GLY A 384 -2.77 -5.24 10.35
N ASN A 385 -3.46 -6.36 10.48
CA ASN A 385 -3.35 -7.29 11.61
C ASN A 385 -2.56 -8.53 11.22
N LEU A 386 -1.70 -9.01 12.12
CA LEU A 386 -1.03 -10.30 12.00
C LEU A 386 -1.77 -11.34 12.82
N TRP A 387 -2.25 -12.35 12.15
CA TRP A 387 -2.95 -13.48 12.74
C TRP A 387 -2.11 -14.75 12.65
N ARG A 388 -2.19 -15.56 13.69
CA ARG A 388 -1.74 -16.95 13.67
C ARG A 388 -2.94 -17.86 13.94
N VAL A 389 -3.10 -18.87 13.12
CA VAL A 389 -4.10 -19.91 13.30
C VAL A 389 -3.41 -21.25 13.54
N CYS A 390 -3.94 -22.03 14.49
CA CYS A 390 -3.54 -23.40 14.75
C CYS A 390 -4.64 -24.34 14.25
N SER A 391 -4.27 -25.35 13.47
CA SER A 391 -5.22 -26.35 12.95
C SER A 391 -5.86 -27.20 14.04
N GLY A 392 -5.19 -27.36 15.21
CA GLY A 392 -5.61 -28.26 16.28
C GLY A 392 -5.62 -29.71 15.83
N THR A 393 -4.57 -30.45 16.08
CA THR A 393 -4.47 -31.85 15.73
C THR A 393 -4.65 -32.76 16.98
N GLY A 394 -5.27 -33.89 16.81
CA GLY A 394 -5.50 -34.85 17.92
C GLY A 394 -6.53 -34.32 18.93
N THR A 395 -6.11 -34.11 20.18
CA THR A 395 -6.97 -33.58 21.25
C THR A 395 -6.88 -32.09 21.47
N GLU A 396 -5.96 -31.40 20.74
CA GLU A 396 -5.81 -29.95 20.81
C GLU A 396 -6.89 -29.27 19.97
N LYS A 397 -7.51 -28.26 20.54
CA LYS A 397 -8.46 -27.42 19.82
C LYS A 397 -7.68 -26.52 18.83
N GLY A 398 -8.26 -26.34 17.64
CA GLY A 398 -7.86 -25.25 16.76
C GLY A 398 -8.10 -23.89 17.41
N GLY A 399 -7.41 -22.84 16.96
CA GLY A 399 -7.62 -21.52 17.52
C GLY A 399 -6.87 -20.42 16.78
N PHE A 400 -7.29 -19.19 17.03
CA PHE A 400 -6.75 -17.98 16.43
C PHE A 400 -6.09 -17.11 17.49
N VAL A 401 -4.97 -16.49 17.12
CA VAL A 401 -4.28 -15.48 17.93
C VAL A 401 -3.99 -14.29 17.07
N ARG A 402 -4.39 -13.09 17.47
CA ARG A 402 -3.92 -11.84 16.87
C ARG A 402 -2.58 -11.48 17.53
N LEU A 403 -1.49 -11.67 16.80
CA LEU A 403 -0.14 -11.43 17.29
C LEU A 403 0.24 -9.95 17.29
N PHE A 404 -0.28 -9.19 16.33
CA PHE A 404 0.02 -7.78 16.18
C PHE A 404 -1.14 -7.04 15.50
N SER A 405 -1.35 -5.78 15.89
CA SER A 405 -2.33 -4.89 15.28
C SER A 405 -1.81 -3.46 15.25
N PHE A 406 -2.05 -2.75 14.16
CA PHE A 406 -1.91 -1.30 14.12
C PHE A 406 -3.16 -0.58 14.64
N GLU A 407 -4.28 -1.27 14.80
CA GLU A 407 -5.52 -0.75 15.38
C GLU A 407 -5.48 -0.94 16.91
N GLY A 408 -5.87 0.08 17.67
CA GLY A 408 -6.05 -0.04 19.12
C GLY A 408 -7.28 -0.88 19.46
N ASP A 409 -7.33 -1.46 20.67
CA ASP A 409 -8.46 -2.27 21.16
C ASP A 409 -9.74 -1.46 21.39
N ASP A 410 -9.65 -0.14 21.45
CA ASP A 410 -10.79 0.76 21.65
C ASP A 410 -11.65 0.99 20.40
N GLY A 411 -11.31 0.32 19.30
CA GLY A 411 -11.99 0.49 18.01
C GLY A 411 -11.83 1.89 17.44
N VAL A 412 -10.88 2.68 17.99
CA VAL A 412 -10.50 3.96 17.40
C VAL A 412 -9.89 3.68 16.05
N LYS A 413 -10.61 4.10 15.03
CA LYS A 413 -10.22 3.93 13.63
C LYS A 413 -8.84 4.55 13.42
N THR A 414 -7.87 3.72 13.15
CA THR A 414 -6.64 4.21 12.55
C THR A 414 -7.03 4.85 11.23
N ASP A 415 -6.52 6.05 11.00
CA ASP A 415 -6.67 6.76 9.72
C ASP A 415 -6.02 5.91 8.63
N ILE A 416 -6.86 5.09 7.97
CA ILE A 416 -6.42 4.17 6.93
C ILE A 416 -6.16 4.99 5.67
N THR A 417 -4.98 5.57 5.60
CA THR A 417 -4.51 6.18 4.37
C THR A 417 -3.62 5.16 3.67
N GLU A 418 -4.21 4.36 2.81
CA GLU A 418 -3.46 3.49 1.93
C GLU A 418 -3.10 4.23 0.65
N LEU A 419 -1.87 4.05 0.19
CA LEU A 419 -1.44 4.49 -1.11
C LEU A 419 -1.72 3.39 -2.13
N VAL A 420 -2.49 3.71 -3.14
CA VAL A 420 -2.85 2.79 -4.21
C VAL A 420 -1.94 3.03 -5.40
N ASP A 421 -1.05 2.07 -5.66
CA ASP A 421 -0.19 2.08 -6.85
C ASP A 421 -0.96 1.65 -8.08
N VAL A 422 -0.68 2.30 -9.19
CA VAL A 422 -1.25 1.94 -10.50
C VAL A 422 -0.15 1.57 -11.50
N ASN A 423 -0.51 0.76 -12.49
CA ASN A 423 0.32 0.50 -13.66
C ASN A 423 0.09 1.58 -14.74
N ASP A 424 0.79 1.47 -15.87
CA ASP A 424 0.71 2.41 -16.99
C ASP A 424 -0.70 2.51 -17.61
N GLU A 425 -1.55 1.50 -17.37
CA GLU A 425 -2.95 1.49 -17.83
C GLU A 425 -3.92 2.14 -16.80
N GLY A 426 -3.40 2.68 -15.69
CA GLY A 426 -4.22 3.22 -14.60
C GLY A 426 -4.93 2.15 -13.75
N LYS A 427 -4.51 0.88 -13.83
CA LYS A 427 -5.07 -0.23 -13.04
C LYS A 427 -4.32 -0.41 -11.73
N ILE A 428 -5.03 -0.82 -10.68
CA ILE A 428 -4.45 -1.06 -9.35
C ILE A 428 -3.43 -2.20 -9.42
N LYS A 429 -2.16 -1.83 -9.29
CA LYS A 429 -1.04 -2.76 -9.24
C LYS A 429 -0.79 -3.28 -7.84
N ASN A 430 -0.81 -2.37 -6.86
CA ASN A 430 -0.49 -2.66 -5.47
C ASN A 430 -1.17 -1.66 -4.53
N VAL A 431 -1.34 -2.05 -3.26
CA VAL A 431 -1.86 -1.18 -2.20
C VAL A 431 -0.87 -1.19 -1.04
N ARG A 432 -0.56 -0.02 -0.50
CA ARG A 432 0.44 0.16 0.54
C ARG A 432 -0.14 0.93 1.73
N GLY A 433 -0.12 0.32 2.90
CA GLY A 433 -0.44 1.01 4.15
C GLY A 433 0.70 1.93 4.62
N ARG A 434 0.45 2.71 5.67
CA ARG A 434 1.46 3.56 6.33
C ARG A 434 2.57 2.78 7.00
N ASN A 435 2.27 1.57 7.36
CA ASN A 435 3.15 0.62 8.01
C ASN A 435 2.96 -0.72 7.34
N GLY A 436 3.92 -1.59 7.50
CA GLY A 436 3.84 -2.94 6.95
C GLY A 436 4.27 -3.98 7.94
N ILE A 437 3.82 -5.21 7.67
CA ILE A 437 4.22 -6.41 8.39
C ILE A 437 4.81 -7.38 7.36
N ARG A 438 5.87 -8.09 7.73
CA ARG A 438 6.38 -9.23 7.00
C ARG A 438 6.59 -10.40 7.92
N ILE A 439 6.03 -11.56 7.60
CA ILE A 439 6.27 -12.82 8.28
C ILE A 439 7.64 -13.33 7.84
N LEU A 440 8.52 -13.64 8.78
CA LEU A 440 9.88 -14.11 8.52
C LEU A 440 10.02 -15.61 8.79
N GLU A 441 9.33 -16.12 9.83
CA GLU A 441 9.42 -17.53 10.23
C GLU A 441 8.15 -17.97 10.94
N VAL A 442 7.69 -19.18 10.69
CA VAL A 442 6.65 -19.90 11.47
C VAL A 442 7.17 -21.30 11.77
N THR A 443 7.45 -21.58 13.04
CA THR A 443 8.00 -22.88 13.45
C THR A 443 6.92 -23.91 13.70
N ASP A 444 7.31 -25.19 13.76
CA ASP A 444 6.39 -26.31 14.11
C ASP A 444 5.93 -26.29 15.56
N ASP A 445 6.62 -25.58 16.45
CA ASP A 445 6.16 -25.30 17.81
C ASP A 445 5.16 -24.13 17.88
N GLY A 446 4.90 -23.49 16.73
CA GLY A 446 3.99 -22.34 16.58
C GLY A 446 4.59 -21.01 17.00
N ASP A 447 5.90 -20.94 17.24
CA ASP A 447 6.58 -19.66 17.40
C ASP A 447 6.62 -18.91 16.06
N VAL A 448 6.50 -17.59 16.12
CA VAL A 448 6.45 -16.73 14.92
C VAL A 448 7.44 -15.59 15.05
N THR A 449 8.29 -15.42 14.03
CA THR A 449 9.15 -14.24 13.91
C THR A 449 8.63 -13.37 12.75
N PHE A 450 8.49 -12.08 12.98
CA PHE A 450 8.00 -11.15 11.98
C PHE A 450 8.63 -9.77 12.11
N ALA A 451 8.64 -9.02 11.03
CA ALA A 451 9.05 -7.62 10.97
C ALA A 451 7.82 -6.72 10.89
N VAL A 452 7.86 -5.63 11.65
CA VAL A 452 6.94 -4.49 11.51
C VAL A 452 7.78 -3.29 11.09
N TYR A 453 7.36 -2.56 10.06
CA TYR A 453 8.14 -1.45 9.54
C TYR A 453 7.27 -0.24 9.22
N GLY A 454 7.88 0.93 9.28
CA GLY A 454 7.22 2.22 9.04
C GLY A 454 7.44 3.18 10.20
N ALA A 455 6.45 4.04 10.40
CA ALA A 455 6.42 4.98 11.52
C ALA A 455 5.66 4.36 12.69
N PHE A 456 6.27 4.34 13.86
CA PHE A 456 5.68 3.73 15.05
C PHE A 456 4.75 4.73 15.75
N PRO A 457 3.43 4.46 15.78
CA PRO A 457 2.45 5.41 16.30
C PRO A 457 2.36 5.42 17.82
N ALA A 458 2.83 4.37 18.49
CA ALA A 458 2.74 4.20 19.93
C ALA A 458 3.83 3.26 20.48
N GLY A 459 3.92 3.13 21.78
CA GLY A 459 4.85 2.23 22.45
C GLY A 459 6.23 2.83 22.66
N LYS A 460 7.22 1.97 22.90
CA LYS A 460 8.61 2.36 23.17
C LYS A 460 9.24 3.20 22.05
N HIS A 461 8.86 2.94 20.81
CA HIS A 461 9.39 3.61 19.62
C HIS A 461 8.43 4.67 19.06
N GLU A 462 7.53 5.18 19.90
CA GLU A 462 6.59 6.22 19.46
C GLU A 462 7.31 7.43 18.86
N GLY A 463 6.89 7.83 17.65
CA GLY A 463 7.48 8.94 16.91
C GLY A 463 8.81 8.60 16.21
N GLU A 464 9.27 7.35 16.27
CA GLU A 464 10.42 6.88 15.51
C GLU A 464 9.95 6.18 14.21
N SER A 465 10.85 6.09 13.24
CA SER A 465 10.68 5.31 12.03
C SER A 465 11.76 4.23 11.98
N GLY A 466 11.37 3.03 11.56
CA GLY A 466 12.29 1.92 11.52
C GLY A 466 11.64 0.57 11.24
N ILE A 467 12.37 -0.48 11.58
CA ILE A 467 11.97 -1.87 11.43
C ILE A 467 12.11 -2.54 12.80
N GLY A 468 10.99 -2.95 13.37
CA GLY A 468 10.95 -3.76 14.60
C GLY A 468 10.87 -5.24 14.24
N ILE A 469 11.77 -6.06 14.77
CA ILE A 469 11.72 -7.52 14.65
C ILE A 469 11.16 -8.09 15.94
N TYR A 470 10.06 -8.82 15.82
CA TYR A 470 9.33 -9.39 16.95
C TYR A 470 9.30 -10.89 16.85
N ARG A 471 9.37 -11.57 18.01
CA ARG A 471 9.17 -13.02 18.11
C ARG A 471 8.08 -13.34 19.13
N TYR A 472 7.08 -14.07 18.67
CA TYR A 472 6.06 -14.67 19.51
C TYR A 472 6.48 -16.05 19.95
N TYR A 473 6.36 -16.29 21.26
CA TYR A 473 6.65 -17.58 21.90
C TYR A 473 5.34 -18.24 22.32
N THR A 474 4.98 -19.31 21.66
CA THR A 474 3.71 -20.04 21.86
C THR A 474 3.57 -20.57 23.27
N LYS A 475 4.64 -21.14 23.82
CA LYS A 475 4.66 -21.74 25.16
C LYS A 475 4.33 -20.72 26.26
N ASP A 476 4.86 -19.53 26.14
CA ASP A 476 4.73 -18.47 27.15
C ASP A 476 3.59 -17.51 26.83
N LYS A 477 3.02 -17.62 25.61
CA LYS A 477 2.03 -16.71 25.04
C LYS A 477 2.48 -15.24 25.09
N LYS A 478 3.77 -15.00 24.82
CA LYS A 478 4.39 -13.69 24.90
C LYS A 478 4.98 -13.27 23.57
N LEU A 479 4.83 -12.00 23.26
CA LEU A 479 5.50 -11.33 22.15
C LEU A 479 6.68 -10.51 22.70
N LYS A 480 7.86 -10.72 22.13
CA LYS A 480 9.07 -9.99 22.49
C LYS A 480 9.63 -9.27 21.29
N GLU A 481 10.05 -8.01 21.51
CA GLU A 481 10.88 -7.31 20.55
C GLU A 481 12.30 -7.91 20.59
N ALA A 482 12.74 -8.46 19.47
CA ALA A 482 14.09 -9.00 19.34
C ALA A 482 15.10 -7.87 19.04
N VAL A 483 14.79 -6.98 18.08
CA VAL A 483 15.64 -5.85 17.71
C VAL A 483 14.80 -4.75 17.08
N PHE A 484 15.15 -3.49 17.34
CA PHE A 484 14.65 -2.35 16.60
C PHE A 484 15.75 -1.76 15.73
N ILE A 485 15.51 -1.67 14.42
CA ILE A 485 16.43 -1.11 13.44
C ILE A 485 15.92 0.28 13.08
N LYS A 486 16.57 1.29 13.61
CA LYS A 486 16.22 2.69 13.33
C LYS A 486 16.62 3.06 11.91
N ALA A 487 15.68 3.44 11.07
CA ALA A 487 15.91 3.78 9.69
C ALA A 487 15.29 5.14 9.35
N SER A 488 16.12 6.06 8.85
CA SER A 488 15.68 7.36 8.32
C SER A 488 15.34 7.24 6.82
N LYS A 489 14.43 6.35 6.50
CA LYS A 489 13.97 6.08 5.12
C LYS A 489 12.46 6.22 5.04
N ASN A 490 11.95 6.55 3.86
CA ASN A 490 10.51 6.52 3.61
C ASN A 490 9.97 5.08 3.69
N LEU A 491 8.66 4.92 3.69
CA LEU A 491 8.01 3.62 3.81
C LEU A 491 8.47 2.64 2.72
N GLU A 492 8.64 3.11 1.48
CA GLU A 492 9.09 2.28 0.37
C GLU A 492 10.52 1.78 0.55
N GLY A 493 11.41 2.65 1.01
CA GLY A 493 12.78 2.27 1.35
C GLY A 493 12.82 1.23 2.47
N MET A 494 12.02 1.39 3.52
CA MET A 494 11.90 0.39 4.59
C MET A 494 11.27 -0.92 4.11
N ARG A 495 10.24 -0.86 3.26
CA ARG A 495 9.62 -2.03 2.66
C ARG A 495 10.62 -2.83 1.84
N LYS A 496 11.43 -2.14 1.02
CA LYS A 496 12.49 -2.79 0.25
C LYS A 496 13.47 -3.51 1.17
N LEU A 497 13.98 -2.84 2.20
CA LEU A 497 14.88 -3.45 3.19
C LEU A 497 14.28 -4.71 3.81
N VAL A 498 13.01 -4.64 4.25
CA VAL A 498 12.34 -5.77 4.88
C VAL A 498 12.08 -6.90 3.88
N ASN A 499 11.72 -6.60 2.64
CA ASN A 499 11.49 -7.61 1.61
C ASN A 499 12.77 -8.34 1.19
N GLU A 500 13.93 -7.72 1.36
CA GLU A 500 15.25 -8.30 1.10
C GLU A 500 15.87 -8.95 2.36
N CYS A 501 15.20 -8.90 3.54
CA CYS A 501 15.68 -9.59 4.74
C CYS A 501 15.54 -11.10 4.62
N TYR A 502 16.49 -11.79 5.21
CA TYR A 502 16.47 -13.24 5.42
C TYR A 502 16.80 -13.59 6.87
N LEU A 503 16.01 -14.48 7.47
CA LEU A 503 16.27 -15.02 8.82
C LEU A 503 16.57 -16.50 8.69
N ASN A 504 17.78 -16.91 9.10
CA ASN A 504 18.16 -18.31 9.07
C ASN A 504 17.74 -19.05 10.38
N ASP A 505 17.86 -20.37 10.37
CA ASP A 505 17.49 -21.23 11.50
C ASP A 505 18.33 -20.97 12.78
N TYR A 506 19.47 -20.29 12.65
CA TYR A 506 20.32 -19.93 13.79
C TYR A 506 19.86 -18.64 14.51
N GLY A 507 18.85 -17.96 13.98
CA GLY A 507 18.37 -16.67 14.45
C GLY A 507 19.29 -15.53 14.05
N GLU A 508 19.89 -15.63 12.87
CA GLU A 508 20.67 -14.57 12.25
C GLU A 508 19.83 -13.91 11.16
N LEU A 509 19.54 -12.63 11.33
CA LEU A 509 18.81 -11.81 10.37
C LEU A 509 19.82 -11.12 9.44
N TYR A 510 19.69 -11.37 8.16
CA TYR A 510 20.47 -10.70 7.12
C TYR A 510 19.63 -9.58 6.51
N ILE A 511 20.25 -8.40 6.34
CA ILE A 511 19.62 -7.20 5.78
C ILE A 511 20.63 -6.43 4.94
N THR A 512 20.20 -5.94 3.78
CA THR A 512 21.06 -5.16 2.89
C THR A 512 20.82 -3.67 3.07
N THR A 513 21.83 -2.93 3.50
CA THR A 513 21.78 -1.48 3.65
C THR A 513 22.97 -0.85 2.97
N ASP A 514 22.76 0.24 2.23
CA ASP A 514 23.84 0.95 1.51
C ASP A 514 24.72 0.02 0.67
N SER A 515 24.13 -0.95 -0.02
CA SER A 515 24.80 -1.97 -0.82
C SER A 515 25.77 -2.87 -0.01
N GLN A 516 25.54 -3.00 1.30
CA GLN A 516 26.29 -3.91 2.17
C GLN A 516 25.34 -4.91 2.82
N LEU A 517 25.70 -6.18 2.81
CA LEU A 517 25.02 -7.20 3.59
C LEU A 517 25.46 -7.08 5.05
N LYS A 518 24.50 -6.92 5.92
CA LYS A 518 24.69 -6.90 7.37
C LYS A 518 23.98 -8.09 8.00
N LYS A 519 24.56 -8.64 9.05
CA LYS A 519 24.02 -9.74 9.85
C LYS A 519 23.73 -9.23 11.25
N ILE A 520 22.51 -9.46 11.72
CA ILE A 520 22.05 -9.13 13.07
C ILE A 520 21.65 -10.44 13.75
N ASN A 521 22.34 -10.80 14.81
CA ASN A 521 21.93 -11.93 15.62
C ASN A 521 20.81 -11.49 16.57
N ILE A 522 19.58 -12.00 16.36
CA ILE A 522 18.40 -11.60 17.13
C ILE A 522 18.37 -12.14 18.57
N LYS A 523 19.32 -13.00 18.95
CA LYS A 523 19.43 -13.55 20.32
C LYS A 523 20.37 -12.77 21.21
N ASN A 524 21.47 -12.27 20.67
CA ASN A 524 22.51 -11.54 21.40
C ASN A 524 22.75 -10.11 20.91
N TYR A 525 21.98 -9.69 19.88
CA TYR A 525 21.91 -8.31 19.34
C TYR A 525 23.22 -7.79 18.74
N THR A 526 24.06 -8.68 18.24
CA THR A 526 25.29 -8.27 17.58
C THR A 526 25.04 -7.93 16.12
N LEU A 527 25.62 -6.81 15.67
CA LEU A 527 25.62 -6.38 14.26
C LEU A 527 27.00 -6.64 13.66
N GLU A 528 27.04 -7.37 12.56
CA GLU A 528 28.25 -7.62 11.78
C GLU A 528 28.04 -7.16 10.33
N THR A 529 29.06 -6.58 9.71
CA THR A 529 29.04 -6.26 8.28
C THR A 529 29.74 -7.37 7.52
N MET A 530 28.99 -8.06 6.69
CA MET A 530 29.46 -9.27 5.98
C MET A 530 30.21 -8.95 4.69
N THR A 531 29.83 -7.87 4.00
CA THR A 531 30.43 -7.46 2.73
C THR A 531 31.06 -6.09 2.85
N ARG A 532 32.11 -5.83 2.04
CA ARG A 532 32.72 -4.50 1.96
C ARG A 532 31.97 -3.67 0.92
N LYS A 533 31.77 -2.40 1.21
CA LYS A 533 31.22 -1.44 0.25
C LYS A 533 32.32 -0.98 -0.69
N ALA A 534 32.10 -1.12 -1.99
CA ALA A 534 32.88 -0.43 -3.02
C ALA A 534 31.99 0.56 -3.78
N VAL A 535 32.65 1.55 -4.41
CA VAL A 535 31.98 2.62 -5.16
C VAL A 535 31.36 2.05 -6.37
N ASN A 536 30.61 1.49 -6.84
CA ASN A 536 30.03 0.87 -8.03
C ASN A 536 29.69 -0.64 -7.82
N ASP A 537 29.36 -1.02 -6.60
CA ASP A 537 28.85 -2.37 -6.37
C ASP A 537 27.42 -2.49 -6.86
N ILE A 538 27.16 -3.63 -7.52
CA ILE A 538 25.81 -4.10 -7.86
C ILE A 538 25.53 -5.36 -7.06
N SER A 539 24.27 -5.57 -6.70
CA SER A 539 23.89 -6.73 -5.91
C SER A 539 22.49 -7.23 -6.29
N SER A 540 22.24 -8.49 -5.98
CA SER A 540 20.94 -9.15 -6.16
C SER A 540 20.75 -10.22 -5.09
N HIS A 541 19.50 -10.51 -4.73
CA HIS A 541 19.09 -11.57 -3.84
C HIS A 541 18.39 -12.69 -4.60
N SER A 542 18.50 -13.93 -4.13
CA SER A 542 17.60 -15.02 -4.54
C SER A 542 16.18 -14.72 -4.14
N GLU A 543 15.19 -15.39 -4.72
CA GLU A 543 13.79 -15.17 -4.47
C GLU A 543 13.39 -15.37 -2.98
N ASP A 544 14.02 -16.34 -2.32
CA ASP A 544 13.88 -16.62 -0.89
C ASP A 544 14.78 -15.76 0.01
N ASN A 545 15.65 -14.92 -0.59
CA ASN A 545 16.69 -14.10 0.06
C ASN A 545 17.79 -14.89 0.80
N SER A 546 17.86 -16.21 0.67
CA SER A 546 18.90 -17.03 1.31
C SER A 546 20.28 -16.83 0.69
N LYS A 547 20.35 -16.32 -0.55
CA LYS A 547 21.61 -16.05 -1.27
C LYS A 547 21.69 -14.56 -1.64
N TYR A 548 22.88 -14.01 -1.47
CA TYR A 548 23.21 -12.64 -1.83
C TYR A 548 24.41 -12.62 -2.78
N ALA A 549 24.18 -12.19 -4.02
CA ALA A 549 25.23 -11.99 -5.00
C ALA A 549 25.62 -10.52 -5.10
N TYR A 550 26.90 -10.21 -5.13
CA TYR A 550 27.40 -8.87 -5.37
C TYR A 550 28.64 -8.87 -6.23
N ALA A 551 28.84 -7.79 -6.95
CA ALA A 551 29.94 -7.61 -7.85
C ALA A 551 30.43 -6.16 -7.84
N THR A 552 31.75 -5.97 -7.77
CA THR A 552 32.37 -4.65 -7.93
C THR A 552 32.61 -4.42 -9.41
N GLN A 553 32.08 -3.33 -9.98
CA GLN A 553 32.23 -3.00 -11.40
C GLN A 553 33.66 -2.49 -11.71
N ASP A 554 34.65 -3.38 -11.65
CA ASP A 554 36.07 -3.08 -11.78
C ASP A 554 36.69 -3.49 -13.14
N TYR A 555 35.88 -4.12 -14.03
CA TYR A 555 36.34 -4.60 -15.33
C TYR A 555 35.82 -3.70 -16.46
N GLY A 556 36.72 -3.06 -17.18
CA GLY A 556 36.38 -2.26 -18.39
C GLY A 556 35.47 -1.04 -18.15
N GLY A 557 35.03 -0.76 -16.96
CA GLY A 557 34.26 0.45 -16.59
C GLY A 557 32.89 0.57 -17.24
N ALA A 558 32.17 -0.54 -17.45
CA ALA A 558 30.88 -0.56 -18.14
C ALA A 558 29.85 -1.48 -17.45
N GLY A 559 29.89 -1.58 -16.14
CA GLY A 559 29.00 -2.48 -15.41
C GLY A 559 29.49 -3.93 -15.34
N LEU A 560 30.69 -4.21 -15.89
CA LEU A 560 31.36 -5.51 -15.79
C LEU A 560 32.19 -5.57 -14.52
N ALA A 561 32.29 -6.77 -13.94
CA ALA A 561 33.12 -7.11 -12.81
C ALA A 561 34.13 -8.20 -13.17
N SER A 562 35.25 -8.26 -12.46
CA SER A 562 36.23 -9.37 -12.59
C SER A 562 35.75 -10.62 -11.87
N GLU A 563 34.86 -10.49 -10.90
CA GLU A 563 34.21 -11.60 -10.19
C GLU A 563 32.84 -11.22 -9.62
N ILE A 564 31.97 -12.22 -9.47
CA ILE A 564 30.78 -12.15 -8.66
C ILE A 564 31.03 -12.95 -7.38
N THR A 565 30.81 -12.35 -6.23
CA THR A 565 30.83 -13.07 -4.95
C THR A 565 29.39 -13.43 -4.57
N VAL A 566 29.15 -14.70 -4.30
CA VAL A 566 27.85 -15.20 -3.79
C VAL A 566 28.04 -15.54 -2.31
N TYR A 567 27.24 -14.92 -1.46
CA TYR A 567 27.16 -15.19 -0.05
C TYR A 567 25.94 -16.05 0.26
N ASP A 568 26.17 -17.11 1.02
CA ASP A 568 25.14 -18.05 1.48
C ASP A 568 24.79 -17.70 2.93
N CYS A 569 23.55 -17.22 3.13
CA CYS A 569 23.08 -16.78 4.45
C CYS A 569 22.78 -17.94 5.42
N ASP A 570 22.60 -19.17 4.91
CA ASP A 570 22.38 -20.35 5.76
C ASP A 570 23.69 -20.87 6.34
N THR A 571 24.71 -20.96 5.50
CA THR A 571 26.01 -21.51 5.91
C THR A 571 26.97 -20.45 6.41
N GLY A 572 26.75 -19.17 6.05
CA GLY A 572 27.67 -18.07 6.32
C GLY A 572 28.92 -18.09 5.43
N GLU A 573 28.94 -18.91 4.39
CA GLU A 573 30.06 -19.05 3.48
C GLU A 573 29.92 -18.16 2.24
N SER A 574 31.04 -17.80 1.61
CA SER A 574 31.03 -17.07 0.36
C SER A 574 31.91 -17.75 -0.68
N ARG A 575 31.53 -17.60 -1.94
CA ARG A 575 32.27 -18.09 -3.07
C ARG A 575 32.40 -17.06 -4.17
N ALA A 576 33.46 -17.12 -4.95
CA ALA A 576 33.73 -16.27 -6.10
C ALA A 576 33.45 -17.01 -7.40
N ILE A 577 32.80 -16.37 -8.35
CA ILE A 577 32.59 -16.82 -9.73
C ILE A 577 33.43 -15.93 -10.63
N ARG A 578 34.24 -16.56 -11.52
CA ARG A 578 35.10 -15.88 -12.49
C ARG A 578 35.05 -16.61 -13.84
N GLU A 579 35.13 -15.86 -14.92
CA GLU A 579 35.11 -16.37 -16.29
C GLU A 579 36.47 -16.11 -17.00
N GLY A 580 37.52 -16.74 -16.50
CA GLY A 580 38.86 -16.57 -17.03
C GLY A 580 39.35 -15.12 -16.98
N ASP A 581 39.75 -14.58 -18.16
CA ASP A 581 40.15 -13.18 -18.30
C ASP A 581 39.03 -12.25 -18.78
N GLU A 582 37.78 -12.73 -18.86
CA GLU A 582 36.63 -11.96 -19.30
C GLU A 582 35.88 -11.34 -18.12
N GLY A 583 35.13 -10.26 -18.40
CA GLY A 583 34.29 -9.61 -17.42
C GLY A 583 32.92 -10.29 -17.28
N ILE A 584 32.37 -10.23 -16.08
CA ILE A 584 31.07 -10.79 -15.73
C ILE A 584 30.07 -9.66 -15.49
N TYR A 585 28.87 -9.81 -16.03
CA TYR A 585 27.74 -8.89 -15.82
C TYR A 585 26.70 -9.58 -14.94
N LEU A 586 26.53 -9.12 -13.69
CA LEU A 586 25.51 -9.65 -12.80
C LEU A 586 24.13 -9.21 -13.30
N ILE A 587 23.26 -10.16 -13.67
CA ILE A 587 21.90 -9.91 -14.14
C ILE A 587 20.91 -10.03 -12.97
N GLY A 588 21.03 -11.09 -12.16
CA GLY A 588 20.17 -11.32 -11.00
C GLY A 588 19.94 -12.79 -10.70
N TYR A 589 18.87 -13.07 -9.96
CA TYR A 589 18.43 -14.43 -9.68
C TYR A 589 17.11 -14.71 -10.40
N MET A 590 16.95 -15.94 -10.82
CA MET A 590 15.73 -16.51 -11.38
C MET A 590 15.36 -17.73 -10.54
N GLY A 591 14.42 -17.56 -9.61
CA GLY A 591 14.23 -18.51 -8.53
C GLY A 591 15.47 -18.60 -7.62
N GLY A 592 15.98 -19.79 -7.41
CA GLY A 592 17.24 -20.05 -6.68
C GLY A 592 18.52 -19.96 -7.52
N ASP A 593 18.43 -19.84 -8.85
CA ASP A 593 19.54 -19.87 -9.78
C ASP A 593 20.08 -18.48 -10.10
N LEU A 594 21.40 -18.32 -10.08
CA LEU A 594 22.07 -17.08 -10.44
C LEU A 594 22.19 -16.93 -11.96
N VAL A 595 21.83 -15.77 -12.48
CA VAL A 595 21.95 -15.42 -13.90
C VAL A 595 23.02 -14.33 -14.08
N TYR A 596 23.99 -14.59 -14.94
CA TYR A 596 25.02 -13.62 -15.29
C TYR A 596 25.40 -13.69 -16.77
N GLY A 597 26.00 -12.63 -17.27
CA GLY A 597 26.52 -12.56 -18.62
C GLY A 597 28.03 -12.46 -18.64
N VAL A 598 28.64 -12.82 -19.76
CA VAL A 598 30.12 -12.79 -19.98
C VAL A 598 30.43 -11.90 -21.17
N ALA A 599 31.38 -10.99 -21.03
CA ALA A 599 31.84 -10.10 -22.10
C ALA A 599 33.30 -9.67 -21.89
N GLY A 600 34.02 -9.46 -22.99
CA GLY A 600 35.35 -8.82 -22.96
C GLY A 600 35.24 -7.30 -23.08
N VAL A 601 36.35 -6.61 -23.00
CA VAL A 601 36.44 -5.15 -23.18
C VAL A 601 36.06 -4.70 -24.59
N ASP A 602 36.26 -5.56 -25.60
CA ASP A 602 35.95 -5.31 -27.02
C ASP A 602 34.41 -5.35 -27.29
N GLU A 603 33.64 -5.81 -26.37
CA GLU A 603 32.18 -5.87 -26.41
C GLU A 603 31.53 -4.73 -25.69
N ILE A 604 32.30 -3.70 -25.30
CA ILE A 604 31.78 -2.47 -24.66
C ILE A 604 31.73 -1.36 -25.71
N GLU A 605 30.53 -0.91 -26.08
CA GLU A 605 30.33 0.24 -26.95
C GLU A 605 30.11 1.50 -26.13
N ARG A 606 30.88 2.56 -26.41
CA ARG A 606 30.75 3.87 -25.79
C ARG A 606 30.41 4.90 -26.86
N ASN A 607 29.27 5.52 -26.74
CA ASN A 607 28.81 6.55 -27.66
C ASN A 607 28.20 7.74 -26.90
N THR A 608 27.74 8.76 -27.62
CA THR A 608 27.11 9.96 -27.04
C THR A 608 25.81 9.64 -26.28
N GLY A 609 25.19 8.48 -26.52
CA GLY A 609 23.97 8.00 -25.84
C GLY A 609 24.26 7.14 -24.60
N GLY A 610 25.53 6.91 -24.24
CA GLY A 610 25.91 6.14 -23.08
C GLY A 610 26.87 4.96 -23.37
N THR A 611 26.98 4.08 -22.39
CA THR A 611 27.79 2.85 -22.49
C THR A 611 26.87 1.64 -22.56
N LYS A 612 27.09 0.76 -23.54
CA LYS A 612 26.33 -0.47 -23.72
C LYS A 612 27.27 -1.67 -23.77
N VAL A 613 26.90 -2.75 -23.08
CA VAL A 613 27.63 -4.01 -23.05
C VAL A 613 26.91 -5.04 -23.90
N TYR A 614 27.65 -5.76 -24.71
CA TYR A 614 27.16 -6.86 -25.54
C TYR A 614 27.77 -8.16 -25.05
N LEU A 615 26.98 -8.99 -24.39
CA LEU A 615 27.38 -10.25 -23.80
C LEU A 615 27.65 -11.30 -24.90
N LYS A 616 28.69 -12.08 -24.75
CA LYS A 616 29.02 -13.25 -25.62
C LYS A 616 28.24 -14.49 -25.18
N LYS A 617 28.04 -14.61 -23.86
CA LYS A 617 27.42 -15.75 -23.21
C LYS A 617 26.50 -15.28 -22.10
N ILE A 618 25.34 -15.93 -21.92
CA ILE A 618 24.48 -15.80 -20.76
C ILE A 618 24.52 -17.15 -20.04
N VAL A 619 24.75 -17.13 -18.73
CA VAL A 619 24.93 -18.34 -17.90
C VAL A 619 23.83 -18.33 -16.83
N ILE A 620 23.25 -19.51 -16.59
CA ILE A 620 22.40 -19.83 -15.45
C ILE A 620 23.18 -20.83 -14.59
N ALA A 621 23.50 -20.45 -13.36
CA ALA A 621 24.23 -21.25 -12.40
C ALA A 621 23.33 -21.63 -11.22
N ASP A 622 23.39 -22.90 -10.79
CA ASP A 622 22.64 -23.39 -9.64
C ASP A 622 23.09 -22.75 -8.32
N LYS A 623 22.38 -23.09 -7.24
CA LYS A 623 22.72 -22.64 -5.88
C LYS A 623 24.16 -22.96 -5.47
N ASP A 624 24.78 -24.01 -6.05
CA ASP A 624 26.13 -24.41 -5.79
C ASP A 624 27.16 -23.76 -6.76
N GLY A 625 26.69 -22.92 -7.72
CA GLY A 625 27.46 -22.17 -8.71
C GLY A 625 27.96 -23.02 -9.88
N ASN A 626 27.37 -24.18 -10.06
CA ASN A 626 27.64 -24.95 -11.25
C ASN A 626 26.80 -24.41 -12.41
N GLU A 627 27.42 -24.27 -13.58
CA GLU A 627 26.68 -23.92 -14.80
C GLU A 627 25.66 -25.01 -15.12
N VAL A 628 24.36 -24.64 -15.04
CA VAL A 628 23.24 -25.56 -15.35
C VAL A 628 22.82 -25.41 -16.81
N LYS A 629 22.86 -24.17 -17.28
CA LYS A 629 22.44 -23.81 -18.63
C LYS A 629 23.18 -22.56 -19.08
N PHE A 630 23.54 -22.53 -20.35
CA PHE A 630 24.07 -21.31 -20.95
C PHE A 630 23.49 -21.09 -22.35
N TYR A 631 23.57 -19.84 -22.79
CA TYR A 631 23.27 -19.46 -24.15
C TYR A 631 24.47 -18.72 -24.76
N GLU A 632 25.06 -19.31 -25.80
CA GLU A 632 26.17 -18.79 -26.57
C GLU A 632 25.96 -19.17 -28.01
N LYS A 633 26.25 -18.27 -28.95
CA LYS A 633 26.14 -18.55 -30.38
C LYS A 633 27.16 -17.74 -31.16
N ASP A 634 27.93 -18.43 -31.98
CA ASP A 634 29.01 -17.85 -32.80
C ASP A 634 28.55 -16.63 -33.61
N GLY A 635 29.22 -15.50 -33.44
CA GLY A 635 28.92 -14.25 -34.15
C GLY A 635 27.63 -13.57 -33.71
N GLU A 636 27.01 -13.99 -32.60
CA GLU A 636 25.93 -13.33 -31.94
C GLU A 636 26.33 -12.78 -30.57
N TYR A 637 25.74 -11.68 -30.21
CA TYR A 637 25.97 -10.98 -28.96
C TYR A 637 24.60 -10.62 -28.35
N PHE A 638 24.54 -10.46 -27.03
CA PHE A 638 23.29 -10.27 -26.30
C PHE A 638 23.34 -8.99 -25.46
N SER A 639 22.29 -8.21 -25.50
CA SER A 639 22.14 -7.02 -24.65
C SER A 639 20.70 -6.85 -24.22
N ASP A 640 20.41 -5.82 -23.40
CA ASP A 640 19.07 -5.56 -22.89
C ASP A 640 18.49 -6.81 -22.18
N VAL A 641 19.34 -7.45 -21.36
CA VAL A 641 19.01 -8.70 -20.66
C VAL A 641 18.28 -8.39 -19.37
N TYR A 642 17.15 -9.02 -19.16
CA TYR A 642 16.38 -8.90 -17.93
C TYR A 642 15.65 -10.20 -17.58
N ILE A 643 15.31 -10.35 -16.31
CA ILE A 643 14.55 -11.48 -15.81
C ILE A 643 13.09 -11.04 -15.62
N GLU A 644 12.16 -11.79 -16.23
CA GLU A 644 10.74 -11.58 -16.09
C GLU A 644 10.06 -12.92 -15.83
N ASN A 645 9.45 -13.07 -14.65
CA ASN A 645 8.95 -14.35 -14.17
C ASN A 645 10.07 -15.41 -14.31
N ALA A 646 9.80 -16.66 -14.53
CA ALA A 646 10.80 -17.71 -14.72
C ALA A 646 11.50 -17.67 -16.10
N THR A 647 11.79 -16.47 -16.64
CA THR A 647 12.32 -16.31 -18.01
C THR A 647 13.39 -15.22 -18.05
N VAL A 648 14.51 -15.50 -18.71
CA VAL A 648 15.52 -14.50 -19.07
C VAL A 648 15.25 -14.04 -20.50
N ALA A 649 14.90 -12.78 -20.67
CA ALA A 649 14.67 -12.16 -21.98
C ALA A 649 15.88 -11.31 -22.39
N PHE A 650 16.22 -11.31 -23.68
CA PHE A 650 17.37 -10.58 -24.22
C PHE A 650 17.22 -10.25 -25.70
N THR A 651 17.95 -9.23 -26.14
CA THR A 651 18.05 -8.84 -27.56
C THR A 651 19.34 -9.39 -28.17
N CYS A 652 19.23 -10.01 -29.35
CA CYS A 652 20.35 -10.54 -30.11
C CYS A 652 20.90 -9.49 -31.08
N TYR A 653 22.23 -9.42 -31.18
CA TYR A 653 22.98 -8.53 -32.05
C TYR A 653 24.03 -9.32 -32.87
N GLY A 654 24.44 -8.77 -34.00
CA GLY A 654 25.55 -9.23 -34.78
C GLY A 654 26.52 -8.07 -35.08
N LYS A 655 27.79 -8.35 -35.34
CA LYS A 655 28.75 -7.35 -35.83
C LYS A 655 28.59 -7.18 -37.33
N ASN A 656 28.56 -5.92 -37.80
CA ASN A 656 28.65 -5.59 -39.24
C ASN A 656 30.12 -5.55 -39.71
N ASP A 657 30.34 -5.33 -41.02
CA ASP A 657 31.68 -5.26 -41.59
C ASP A 657 32.56 -4.14 -41.02
N GLY A 658 31.96 -3.13 -40.39
CA GLY A 658 32.62 -2.03 -39.68
C GLY A 658 32.87 -2.28 -38.21
N GLY A 659 32.53 -3.47 -37.70
CA GLY A 659 32.68 -3.86 -36.28
C GLY A 659 31.62 -3.35 -35.35
N GLY A 660 30.61 -2.57 -35.81
CA GLY A 660 29.49 -2.07 -35.02
C GLY A 660 28.43 -3.15 -34.80
N PHE A 661 27.72 -3.05 -33.67
CA PHE A 661 26.64 -3.96 -33.30
C PHE A 661 25.32 -3.58 -33.95
N VAL A 662 24.66 -4.57 -34.58
CA VAL A 662 23.38 -4.40 -35.27
C VAL A 662 22.35 -5.38 -34.68
N LYS A 663 21.21 -4.85 -34.27
CA LYS A 663 20.11 -5.64 -33.71
C LYS A 663 19.61 -6.64 -34.76
N LYS A 664 19.43 -7.90 -34.34
CA LYS A 664 18.89 -8.99 -35.17
C LYS A 664 17.47 -9.37 -34.71
N ASP A 665 17.34 -9.86 -33.49
CA ASP A 665 16.12 -10.47 -32.98
C ASP A 665 16.04 -10.36 -31.44
N THR A 666 14.96 -10.82 -30.86
CA THR A 666 14.80 -11.01 -29.41
C THR A 666 14.61 -12.48 -29.10
N ASN A 667 15.16 -12.95 -27.97
CA ASN A 667 15.08 -14.36 -27.59
C ASN A 667 14.81 -14.48 -26.08
N ARG A 668 14.46 -15.70 -25.63
CA ARG A 668 14.13 -16.00 -24.23
C ARG A 668 14.68 -17.36 -23.81
N LEU A 669 15.19 -17.44 -22.59
CA LEU A 669 15.54 -18.69 -21.90
C LEU A 669 14.55 -18.92 -20.78
N VAL A 670 13.85 -20.05 -20.80
CA VAL A 670 12.87 -20.41 -19.76
C VAL A 670 13.57 -21.27 -18.72
N ALA A 671 13.34 -20.96 -17.42
CA ALA A 671 13.78 -21.79 -16.32
C ALA A 671 13.02 -23.10 -16.22
N ARG A 672 13.52 -24.00 -15.42
CA ARG A 672 12.78 -25.18 -14.97
C ARG A 672 11.73 -24.71 -13.97
N GLU A 673 10.45 -25.11 -14.14
CA GLU A 673 9.44 -24.90 -13.11
C GLU A 673 9.90 -25.66 -11.86
N GLU A 674 10.24 -24.93 -10.80
CA GLU A 674 10.36 -25.50 -9.47
C GLU A 674 8.93 -25.68 -8.91
N GLY A 675 8.69 -26.83 -8.28
CA GLY A 675 7.41 -27.15 -7.68
C GLY A 675 7.07 -26.14 -6.57
N GLU A 676 5.80 -25.79 -6.46
CA GLU A 676 5.25 -24.92 -5.43
C GLU A 676 5.77 -25.33 -4.05
N GLY A 677 6.59 -24.45 -3.45
CA GLY A 677 6.98 -24.57 -2.05
C GLY A 677 5.74 -24.54 -1.16
N GLY A 678 5.81 -25.19 0.03
CA GLY A 678 4.70 -25.34 0.96
C GLY A 678 4.10 -24.02 1.44
N GLY A 679 3.33 -23.36 0.58
CA GLY A 679 2.56 -22.15 0.86
C GLY A 679 1.19 -22.48 1.45
N CYS A 680 0.50 -21.44 1.91
CA CYS A 680 -0.89 -21.54 2.32
C CYS A 680 -1.75 -21.86 1.09
N SER A 681 -2.71 -22.76 1.23
CA SER A 681 -3.67 -23.05 0.17
C SER A 681 -4.84 -22.07 0.23
N LEU A 682 -4.94 -21.20 -0.76
CA LEU A 682 -6.01 -20.22 -0.89
C LEU A 682 -6.96 -20.63 -2.02
N ARG A 683 -8.26 -20.46 -1.78
CA ARG A 683 -9.27 -20.84 -2.77
C ARG A 683 -10.53 -19.98 -2.67
N PHE A 684 -11.01 -19.50 -3.81
CA PHE A 684 -12.33 -18.87 -3.88
C PHE A 684 -13.47 -19.90 -3.84
N ASP A 685 -14.57 -19.54 -3.17
CA ASP A 685 -15.78 -20.36 -3.22
C ASP A 685 -16.45 -20.24 -4.60
N ALA A 686 -16.58 -21.38 -5.28
CA ALA A 686 -17.23 -21.45 -6.58
C ALA A 686 -18.77 -21.31 -6.50
N SER A 687 -19.37 -21.40 -5.31
CA SER A 687 -20.82 -21.37 -5.12
C SER A 687 -21.39 -19.94 -5.08
N ASP A 688 -20.57 -18.93 -4.76
CA ASP A 688 -20.97 -17.52 -4.74
C ASP A 688 -20.03 -16.62 -5.55
N ILE A 689 -20.16 -16.68 -6.86
CA ILE A 689 -19.34 -15.92 -7.80
C ILE A 689 -19.46 -14.41 -7.55
N ARG A 690 -20.64 -13.92 -7.14
CA ARG A 690 -20.86 -12.48 -6.94
C ARG A 690 -20.13 -11.93 -5.72
N ARG A 691 -20.02 -12.69 -4.62
CA ARG A 691 -19.34 -12.25 -3.42
C ARG A 691 -17.84 -12.46 -3.47
N ARG A 692 -17.36 -13.46 -4.20
CA ARG A 692 -15.94 -13.82 -4.29
C ARG A 692 -15.30 -13.97 -2.90
N VAL A 693 -15.83 -14.90 -2.13
CA VAL A 693 -15.32 -15.20 -0.78
C VAL A 693 -14.10 -16.10 -0.88
N LEU A 694 -13.00 -15.68 -0.25
CA LEU A 694 -11.74 -16.41 -0.19
C LEU A 694 -11.72 -17.30 1.05
N TYR A 695 -11.22 -18.53 0.89
CA TYR A 695 -10.97 -19.48 1.97
C TYR A 695 -9.49 -19.85 2.01
N MET A 696 -9.00 -20.07 3.22
CA MET A 696 -7.69 -20.67 3.46
C MET A 696 -7.89 -22.11 3.96
N ASP A 697 -7.32 -23.08 3.24
CA ASP A 697 -7.46 -24.50 3.50
C ASP A 697 -6.24 -25.02 4.28
N PHE A 698 -6.48 -25.92 5.26
CA PHE A 698 -5.43 -26.67 5.92
C PHE A 698 -5.13 -27.95 5.14
N THR A 699 -3.91 -28.08 4.64
CA THR A 699 -3.50 -29.21 3.77
C THR A 699 -3.32 -30.52 4.51
N LYS A 700 -3.19 -30.49 5.84
CA LYS A 700 -2.94 -31.68 6.70
C LYS A 700 -4.06 -31.95 7.72
N GLY A 701 -5.22 -31.35 7.48
CA GLY A 701 -6.39 -31.48 8.34
C GLY A 701 -6.43 -30.47 9.49
N ALA A 702 -7.63 -30.16 9.97
CA ALA A 702 -7.86 -29.26 11.08
C ALA A 702 -9.11 -29.67 11.88
N ASN A 703 -9.10 -29.38 13.17
CA ASN A 703 -10.28 -29.55 14.04
C ASN A 703 -11.16 -28.29 13.93
N ASP A 704 -12.48 -28.49 13.91
CA ASP A 704 -13.41 -27.39 13.95
C ASP A 704 -13.21 -26.55 15.22
N SER A 705 -13.23 -25.22 15.07
CA SER A 705 -13.12 -24.25 16.16
C SER A 705 -14.01 -23.04 15.90
N THR A 706 -14.31 -22.27 16.93
CA THR A 706 -15.11 -21.04 16.83
C THR A 706 -14.30 -19.82 17.25
N GLY A 707 -14.73 -18.64 16.87
CA GLY A 707 -14.09 -17.36 17.22
C GLY A 707 -14.06 -17.08 18.72
N GLU A 708 -14.87 -17.78 19.53
CA GLU A 708 -14.82 -17.70 20.99
C GLU A 708 -13.48 -18.21 21.56
N ASP A 709 -12.76 -19.03 20.80
CA ASP A 709 -11.43 -19.54 21.16
C ASP A 709 -10.30 -18.60 20.68
N ALA A 710 -10.64 -17.49 20.00
CA ALA A 710 -9.66 -16.49 19.58
C ALA A 710 -9.24 -15.60 20.75
N TYR A 711 -7.96 -15.33 20.87
CA TYR A 711 -7.45 -14.36 21.84
C TYR A 711 -6.56 -13.31 21.21
N LEU A 712 -6.52 -12.15 21.86
CA LEU A 712 -5.68 -11.03 21.51
C LEU A 712 -4.49 -10.99 22.45
N LEU A 713 -3.32 -10.69 21.94
CA LEU A 713 -2.16 -10.45 22.79
C LEU A 713 -2.17 -9.00 23.25
N ASP A 714 -2.22 -8.81 24.55
CA ASP A 714 -2.25 -7.50 25.20
C ASP A 714 -0.90 -7.10 25.82
N GLU A 715 0.02 -8.06 25.97
CA GLU A 715 1.32 -7.85 26.62
C GLU A 715 2.49 -8.01 25.62
N TYR A 716 3.34 -7.01 25.58
CA TYR A 716 4.58 -6.99 24.81
C TYR A 716 5.76 -6.79 25.75
N GLU A 717 6.78 -7.62 25.61
CA GLU A 717 8.04 -7.45 26.35
C GLU A 717 9.07 -6.74 25.45
N TYR A 718 9.53 -5.58 25.88
CA TYR A 718 10.64 -4.86 25.27
C TYR A 718 11.94 -5.18 25.97
N MET A 719 12.99 -5.39 25.20
CA MET A 719 14.33 -5.61 25.72
C MET A 719 15.13 -4.31 25.64
N ASP A 720 15.73 -3.87 26.72
CA ASP A 720 16.55 -2.66 26.72
C ASP A 720 17.88 -2.90 25.96
N GLY A 721 18.27 -1.92 25.15
CA GLY A 721 19.57 -1.92 24.47
C GLY A 721 19.60 -2.58 23.07
N ASN A 722 18.45 -2.99 22.51
CA ASN A 722 18.38 -3.70 21.24
C ASN A 722 18.16 -2.80 20.01
N THR A 723 18.56 -1.56 20.06
CA THR A 723 18.42 -0.63 18.93
C THR A 723 19.70 -0.62 18.10
N VAL A 724 19.55 -0.83 16.80
CA VAL A 724 20.60 -0.76 15.79
C VAL A 724 20.30 0.42 14.86
N GLU A 725 21.28 1.26 14.59
CA GLU A 725 21.18 2.32 13.58
C GLU A 725 21.81 1.85 12.26
N ILE A 726 21.07 2.03 11.14
CA ILE A 726 21.52 1.69 9.79
C ILE A 726 21.29 2.84 8.82
#